data_ad541969efa8f9ddf039ddb7e8294204
#
_entry.id   ad541969efa8f9ddf039ddb7e8294204
#
_cell.length_a   1.000
_cell.length_b   1.000
_cell.length_c   1.000
_cell.angle_alpha   90.00
_cell.angle_beta   90.00
_cell.angle_gamma   90.00
#
_symmetry.space_group_name_H-M   'P 1'
#
loop_
_entity.id
_entity.type
_entity.pdbx_description
1 polymer ?
#
loop_
_entity_poly.entity_id
_entity_poly.type
_entity_poly.pdbx_seq_one_letter_code
_entity_poly.pdbx_strand_id
1 'polypeptide(L)'
;MPKARRNNTIALRSVAAAVGLTLFSGGAAWAQQEALQEIIITATKRDASLQDVALAVSAVTGEQLTEMAIKRFDDIELPAVHIGQGGANDALFIRGIGSGFNSGFDQSAPIYIDGVWFGNAQSQRLAFLDVGQIEVLRGPQPTYLGKNAIAGAIAIVGARPTAEFSAELDVSYEFEAGERAIAASVSGPLNDRVRARAAIKSTEMDGYMKNLGTNRDDPAIKDLAGRISLEVDLTDDLQAFIKYEKLSYEQSGRFTQLLKCLPTAPRDPTVEDCVFDLNRAVRYDPNAFQPATNPFLPTRGGGPEFQDLSLDNALLRLDWDTGPAAVSFLAAHYKQDNFNAIKPDHNVLQRNALAGTNEVKLDSQELRAVSKGDGALSWLAGVYHDEQKQDTSARQVLLAPMAMATDSRSTQSAETWSAFAEVAYAFTDALTARLGVRYSQVEKSGVLNADLYRVNPTTNLFLGPALPILPLTLSRKDSSTDPALTLEWRPSADMLLYASYREGFKAGGIDLDLNTDVVADLQFRPEGVKYWEGGGKFTFLDGRARLNVAAFRGNYDDLQVTQLNAETGNFRVLNAGKVRSQGIELDGAFKATDYITLSLALTKLDSTYASFTGAQCWQNPAQTVAQGCVQIGSVGGVPVFGQDLTGKSTSFAPDLSGTFSIDVRYPTGSELFGKGIDFRAMASVFHTDDFNTNFDADPLTAQEGYQKYDARLGLSASDGSWNLALVGRNLTNEITSHWIANAPSAGQAKFAQTDRPREFGIQFGVRF
;
A
#
# COMPACT_ATOMS: atom_id res chain seq x y z
N MET A 1 -0.78 -0.97 -40.10
CA MET A 1 -0.85 -2.43 -40.37
C MET A 1 -1.18 -3.10 -39.08
N PRO A 2 -2.25 -3.88 -38.94
CA PRO A 2 -2.64 -4.50 -37.66
C PRO A 2 -1.74 -5.70 -37.40
N LYS A 3 -1.02 -5.68 -36.28
CA LYS A 3 -0.31 -6.86 -35.75
C LYS A 3 -1.32 -7.83 -35.14
N ALA A 4 -1.22 -9.06 -35.56
CA ALA A 4 -2.07 -10.17 -35.14
C ALA A 4 -1.94 -10.41 -33.63
N ARG A 5 -3.09 -10.50 -32.95
CA ARG A 5 -3.22 -11.03 -31.58
C ARG A 5 -2.65 -12.45 -31.55
N ARG A 6 -1.53 -12.65 -30.87
CA ARG A 6 -1.12 -14.00 -30.47
C ARG A 6 -1.94 -14.39 -29.25
N ASN A 7 -2.81 -15.34 -29.42
CA ASN A 7 -3.55 -15.99 -28.36
C ASN A 7 -2.59 -16.78 -27.44
N ASN A 8 -2.30 -16.27 -26.28
CA ASN A 8 -1.53 -16.95 -25.22
C ASN A 8 -2.36 -17.97 -24.41
N THR A 9 -3.40 -18.51 -24.98
CA THR A 9 -4.29 -19.52 -24.34
C THR A 9 -3.64 -20.91 -24.19
N ILE A 10 -2.38 -21.09 -24.59
CA ILE A 10 -1.72 -22.42 -24.60
C ILE A 10 -1.01 -22.71 -23.25
N ALA A 11 -0.53 -21.71 -22.52
CA ALA A 11 0.28 -21.93 -21.31
C ALA A 11 -0.52 -22.51 -20.12
N LEU A 12 -1.78 -22.10 -19.95
CA LEU A 12 -2.62 -22.61 -18.85
C LEU A 12 -3.08 -24.07 -19.08
N ARG A 13 -3.18 -24.51 -20.32
CA ARG A 13 -3.56 -25.91 -20.64
C ARG A 13 -2.44 -26.91 -20.38
N SER A 14 -1.18 -26.48 -20.43
CA SER A 14 -0.02 -27.36 -20.27
C SER A 14 0.30 -27.66 -18.80
N VAL A 15 0.02 -26.73 -17.88
CA VAL A 15 0.26 -26.92 -16.44
C VAL A 15 -0.85 -27.77 -15.82
N ALA A 16 -2.10 -27.61 -16.24
CA ALA A 16 -3.22 -28.42 -15.76
C ALA A 16 -3.11 -29.91 -16.20
N ALA A 17 -2.47 -30.19 -17.34
CA ALA A 17 -2.30 -31.57 -17.84
C ALA A 17 -1.16 -32.34 -17.18
N ALA A 18 -0.13 -31.66 -16.65
CA ALA A 18 1.02 -32.35 -16.00
C ALA A 18 0.72 -32.77 -14.56
N VAL A 19 -0.20 -32.14 -13.87
CA VAL A 19 -0.59 -32.45 -12.47
C VAL A 19 -1.64 -33.57 -12.41
N GLY A 20 -2.36 -33.82 -13.50
CA GLY A 20 -3.48 -34.79 -13.52
C GLY A 20 -3.11 -36.28 -13.66
N LEU A 21 -1.87 -36.66 -13.95
CA LEU A 21 -1.55 -38.02 -14.37
C LEU A 21 -0.77 -38.92 -13.40
N THR A 22 -0.44 -38.49 -12.18
CA THR A 22 0.34 -39.29 -11.23
C THR A 22 -0.32 -39.60 -9.89
N LEU A 23 -1.64 -39.31 -9.71
CA LEU A 23 -2.31 -39.44 -8.41
C LEU A 23 -3.18 -40.69 -8.20
N PHE A 24 -3.15 -41.67 -9.09
CA PHE A 24 -3.96 -42.90 -8.91
C PHE A 24 -3.12 -44.15 -8.90
N SER A 25 -2.41 -44.44 -7.80
CA SER A 25 -2.08 -45.83 -7.35
C SER A 25 -1.41 -45.81 -5.98
N GLY A 26 -2.19 -45.93 -4.94
CA GLY A 26 -1.69 -46.16 -3.58
C GLY A 26 -2.87 -46.15 -2.61
N GLY A 27 -3.46 -47.32 -2.37
CA GLY A 27 -4.38 -47.53 -1.25
C GLY A 27 -3.58 -47.44 0.04
N ALA A 28 -3.56 -46.28 0.68
CA ALA A 28 -2.97 -46.07 2.00
C ALA A 28 -4.06 -45.82 3.03
N ALA A 29 -3.93 -46.40 4.19
CA ALA A 29 -4.77 -46.17 5.35
C ALA A 29 -4.90 -44.64 5.60
N TRP A 30 -6.11 -44.15 5.72
CA TRP A 30 -6.41 -42.76 6.05
C TRP A 30 -5.97 -42.51 7.49
N ALA A 31 -4.72 -42.14 7.70
CA ALA A 31 -4.31 -41.49 8.92
C ALA A 31 -5.08 -40.18 9.04
N GLN A 32 -5.45 -39.79 10.23
CA GLN A 32 -6.12 -38.51 10.51
C GLN A 32 -5.21 -37.39 10.02
N GLN A 33 -5.48 -36.86 8.82
CA GLN A 33 -4.66 -35.81 8.19
C GLN A 33 -5.00 -34.49 8.85
N GLU A 34 -3.97 -33.71 9.21
CA GLU A 34 -4.14 -32.39 9.82
C GLU A 34 -4.92 -31.42 8.93
N ALA A 35 -5.87 -30.69 9.53
CA ALA A 35 -6.61 -29.60 8.88
C ALA A 35 -5.71 -28.40 8.53
N LEU A 36 -6.18 -27.51 7.67
CA LEU A 36 -5.55 -26.22 7.44
C LEU A 36 -5.58 -25.37 8.72
N GLN A 37 -4.53 -24.61 8.97
CA GLN A 37 -4.46 -23.71 10.11
C GLN A 37 -5.59 -22.68 10.06
N GLU A 38 -6.28 -22.50 11.17
CA GLU A 38 -7.28 -21.45 11.34
C GLU A 38 -6.59 -20.08 11.41
N ILE A 39 -7.13 -19.10 10.67
CA ILE A 39 -6.65 -17.72 10.66
C ILE A 39 -7.68 -16.86 11.39
N ILE A 40 -7.29 -16.23 12.49
CA ILE A 40 -8.10 -15.28 13.23
C ILE A 40 -7.85 -13.89 12.69
N ILE A 41 -8.89 -13.13 12.39
CA ILE A 41 -8.82 -11.73 11.97
C ILE A 41 -9.34 -10.81 13.07
N THR A 42 -8.79 -9.60 13.12
CA THR A 42 -9.06 -8.60 14.16
C THR A 42 -9.64 -7.29 13.62
N ALA A 43 -9.54 -7.06 12.31
CA ALA A 43 -9.95 -5.79 11.68
C ALA A 43 -11.45 -5.47 11.79
N THR A 44 -12.29 -6.45 12.14
CA THR A 44 -13.72 -6.24 12.45
C THR A 44 -13.99 -5.81 13.89
N LYS A 45 -12.94 -5.44 14.64
CA LYS A 45 -12.98 -5.06 16.06
C LYS A 45 -13.47 -6.19 17.01
N ARG A 46 -13.48 -7.41 16.51
CA ARG A 46 -13.72 -8.67 17.21
C ARG A 46 -12.74 -9.69 16.67
N ASP A 47 -12.22 -10.55 17.54
CA ASP A 47 -11.46 -11.72 17.09
C ASP A 47 -12.45 -12.73 16.52
N ALA A 48 -12.25 -13.08 15.26
CA ALA A 48 -13.13 -14.03 14.57
C ALA A 48 -12.33 -14.86 13.57
N SER A 49 -12.74 -16.10 13.35
CA SER A 49 -12.17 -16.91 12.26
C SER A 49 -12.41 -16.23 10.91
N LEU A 50 -11.39 -16.28 10.03
CA LEU A 50 -11.53 -15.79 8.66
C LEU A 50 -12.73 -16.43 7.94
N GLN A 51 -13.06 -17.70 8.26
CA GLN A 51 -14.21 -18.42 7.69
C GLN A 51 -15.54 -17.93 8.26
N ASP A 52 -15.54 -17.27 9.41
CA ASP A 52 -16.74 -16.81 10.10
C ASP A 52 -17.16 -15.38 9.80
N VAL A 53 -16.36 -14.64 9.05
CA VAL A 53 -16.63 -13.23 8.77
C VAL A 53 -17.24 -13.05 7.39
N ALA A 54 -18.39 -12.35 7.35
CA ALA A 54 -19.16 -12.10 6.12
C ALA A 54 -18.60 -10.93 5.30
N LEU A 55 -17.34 -11.04 4.87
CA LEU A 55 -16.66 -10.08 4.01
C LEU A 55 -15.50 -10.74 3.25
N ALA A 56 -15.08 -10.12 2.13
CA ALA A 56 -13.90 -10.53 1.40
C ALA A 56 -12.65 -10.01 2.14
N VAL A 57 -11.86 -10.93 2.69
CA VAL A 57 -10.63 -10.64 3.42
C VAL A 57 -9.58 -11.69 3.10
N SER A 58 -8.34 -11.26 2.93
CA SER A 58 -7.16 -12.12 2.89
C SER A 58 -6.28 -11.80 4.08
N ALA A 59 -5.66 -12.81 4.68
CA ALA A 59 -4.75 -12.61 5.79
C ALA A 59 -3.51 -13.49 5.62
N VAL A 60 -2.35 -12.95 6.03
CA VAL A 60 -1.04 -13.63 6.00
C VAL A 60 -0.43 -13.48 7.39
N THR A 61 -0.08 -14.60 8.02
CA THR A 61 0.53 -14.58 9.36
C THR A 61 2.00 -14.19 9.30
N GLY A 62 2.57 -13.73 10.43
CA GLY A 62 4.00 -13.41 10.53
C GLY A 62 4.91 -14.61 10.21
N GLU A 63 4.48 -15.83 10.60
CA GLU A 63 5.18 -17.06 10.23
C GLU A 63 5.20 -17.27 8.71
N GLN A 64 4.06 -17.12 8.04
CA GLN A 64 3.96 -17.19 6.57
C GLN A 64 4.80 -16.12 5.89
N LEU A 65 4.80 -14.87 6.42
CA LEU A 65 5.66 -13.80 5.89
C LEU A 65 7.14 -14.18 5.96
N THR A 66 7.58 -14.77 7.08
CA THR A 66 8.96 -15.25 7.26
C THR A 66 9.26 -16.42 6.33
N GLU A 67 8.35 -17.39 6.25
CA GLU A 67 8.49 -18.57 5.36
C GLU A 67 8.53 -18.17 3.88
N MET A 68 7.75 -17.17 3.47
CA MET A 68 7.75 -16.63 2.11
C MET A 68 8.88 -15.63 1.86
N ALA A 69 9.71 -15.33 2.87
CA ALA A 69 10.75 -14.29 2.86
C ALA A 69 10.21 -12.91 2.47
N ILE A 70 8.96 -12.61 2.81
CA ILE A 70 8.32 -11.31 2.58
C ILE A 70 8.83 -10.31 3.61
N LYS A 71 9.48 -9.25 3.16
CA LYS A 71 10.12 -8.23 4.00
C LYS A 71 9.54 -6.85 3.82
N ARG A 72 8.75 -6.65 2.75
CA ARG A 72 8.15 -5.38 2.31
C ARG A 72 6.78 -5.63 1.72
N PHE A 73 5.98 -4.58 1.60
CA PHE A 73 4.70 -4.67 0.89
C PHE A 73 4.84 -5.02 -0.59
N ASP A 74 5.90 -4.57 -1.25
CA ASP A 74 6.17 -4.88 -2.65
C ASP A 74 6.43 -6.37 -2.89
N ASP A 75 6.79 -7.11 -1.83
CA ASP A 75 6.97 -8.55 -1.88
C ASP A 75 5.62 -9.30 -1.84
N ILE A 76 4.50 -8.61 -1.54
CA ILE A 76 3.18 -9.22 -1.40
C ILE A 76 2.41 -9.06 -2.70
N GLU A 77 2.35 -10.12 -3.50
CA GLU A 77 1.61 -10.16 -4.76
C GLU A 77 0.18 -10.67 -4.53
N LEU A 78 -0.76 -9.74 -4.27
CA LEU A 78 -2.17 -10.03 -4.07
C LEU A 78 -2.99 -9.59 -5.28
N PRO A 79 -3.90 -10.45 -5.80
CA PRO A 79 -4.78 -10.08 -6.91
C PRO A 79 -5.63 -8.85 -6.59
N ALA A 80 -5.73 -7.93 -7.54
CA ALA A 80 -6.46 -6.66 -7.44
C ALA A 80 -6.04 -5.74 -6.28
N VAL A 81 -4.84 -5.92 -5.73
CA VAL A 81 -4.19 -5.02 -4.79
C VAL A 81 -2.92 -4.52 -5.44
N HIS A 82 -2.74 -3.20 -5.51
CA HIS A 82 -1.53 -2.60 -6.06
C HIS A 82 -0.96 -1.62 -5.03
N ILE A 83 0.32 -1.80 -4.74
CA ILE A 83 1.06 -0.98 -3.78
C ILE A 83 2.23 -0.38 -4.53
N GLY A 84 2.17 0.94 -4.77
CA GLY A 84 3.22 1.67 -5.47
C GLY A 84 4.06 2.48 -4.51
N GLN A 85 5.37 2.32 -4.58
CA GLN A 85 6.29 3.19 -3.85
C GLN A 85 6.60 4.44 -4.68
N GLY A 86 6.10 5.60 -4.24
CA GLY A 86 6.31 6.88 -4.92
C GLY A 86 7.60 7.61 -4.51
N GLY A 87 8.42 7.01 -3.65
CA GLY A 87 9.57 7.66 -3.05
C GLY A 87 9.17 8.70 -2.00
N ALA A 88 8.65 9.85 -2.39
CA ALA A 88 8.14 10.84 -1.45
C ALA A 88 6.74 10.48 -0.92
N ASN A 89 5.92 9.81 -1.73
CA ASN A 89 4.57 9.37 -1.39
C ASN A 89 4.32 7.99 -1.99
N ASP A 90 3.75 7.10 -1.20
CA ASP A 90 3.35 5.77 -1.64
C ASP A 90 1.85 5.79 -2.01
N ALA A 91 1.40 4.87 -2.85
CA ALA A 91 0.02 4.76 -3.29
C ALA A 91 -0.50 3.34 -3.10
N LEU A 92 -1.77 3.23 -2.69
CA LEU A 92 -2.43 1.95 -2.47
C LEU A 92 -3.76 1.91 -3.22
N PHE A 93 -3.94 0.87 -4.04
CA PHE A 93 -5.16 0.61 -4.79
C PHE A 93 -5.70 -0.78 -4.47
N ILE A 94 -7.01 -0.87 -4.24
CA ILE A 94 -7.74 -2.11 -4.06
C ILE A 94 -8.91 -2.12 -5.03
N ARG A 95 -9.01 -3.16 -5.87
CA ARG A 95 -10.08 -3.29 -6.88
C ARG A 95 -10.14 -2.10 -7.86
N GLY A 96 -8.97 -1.53 -8.22
CA GLY A 96 -8.86 -0.38 -9.12
C GLY A 96 -9.28 0.97 -8.50
N ILE A 97 -9.51 1.01 -7.19
CA ILE A 97 -9.85 2.22 -6.43
C ILE A 97 -8.72 2.53 -5.46
N GLY A 98 -8.24 3.74 -5.48
CA GLY A 98 -7.15 4.19 -4.63
C GLY A 98 -6.91 5.68 -4.75
N SER A 99 -5.97 6.19 -3.98
CA SER A 99 -5.52 7.57 -4.03
C SER A 99 -4.16 7.65 -4.70
N GLY A 100 -3.95 8.70 -5.48
CA GLY A 100 -2.68 8.94 -6.15
C GLY A 100 -1.59 9.48 -5.21
N PHE A 101 -0.48 9.83 -5.80
CA PHE A 101 0.71 10.35 -5.12
C PHE A 101 0.55 11.83 -4.76
N ASN A 102 -0.03 12.15 -3.61
CA ASN A 102 -0.14 13.51 -3.10
C ASN A 102 0.01 13.52 -1.57
N SER A 103 0.86 14.40 -1.03
CA SER A 103 1.21 14.48 0.38
C SER A 103 0.07 15.00 1.28
N GLY A 104 -0.83 15.81 0.75
CA GLY A 104 -1.98 16.39 1.48
C GLY A 104 -3.28 15.58 1.36
N PHE A 105 -3.21 14.36 0.92
CA PHE A 105 -4.33 13.59 0.41
C PHE A 105 -4.52 12.28 1.18
N ASP A 106 -5.67 12.10 1.83
CA ASP A 106 -5.99 10.88 2.56
C ASP A 106 -6.13 9.69 1.59
N GLN A 107 -5.63 8.53 1.98
CA GLN A 107 -5.72 7.31 1.18
C GLN A 107 -7.15 6.75 1.17
N SER A 108 -7.63 6.24 0.00
CA SER A 108 -8.92 5.55 -0.15
C SER A 108 -8.88 4.11 0.39
N ALA A 109 -7.68 3.59 0.62
CA ALA A 109 -7.40 2.34 1.32
C ALA A 109 -6.35 2.63 2.41
N PRO A 110 -6.76 3.03 3.62
CA PRO A 110 -5.85 3.36 4.70
C PRO A 110 -5.16 2.12 5.28
N ILE A 111 -4.04 2.36 5.96
CA ILE A 111 -3.31 1.37 6.73
C ILE A 111 -3.66 1.55 8.21
N TYR A 112 -3.90 0.43 8.89
CA TYR A 112 -4.08 0.36 10.34
C TYR A 112 -2.96 -0.46 10.95
N ILE A 113 -2.29 0.04 11.96
CA ILE A 113 -1.27 -0.72 12.72
C ILE A 113 -1.77 -0.83 14.16
N ASP A 114 -2.03 -2.05 14.63
CA ASP A 114 -2.64 -2.36 15.93
C ASP A 114 -3.94 -1.58 16.23
N GLY A 115 -4.73 -1.32 15.19
CA GLY A 115 -6.00 -0.59 15.27
C GLY A 115 -5.89 0.93 15.16
N VAL A 116 -4.69 1.49 15.08
CA VAL A 116 -4.45 2.92 14.84
C VAL A 116 -4.51 3.22 13.35
N TRP A 117 -5.27 4.22 12.97
CA TRP A 117 -5.38 4.69 11.59
C TRP A 117 -4.16 5.51 11.16
N PHE A 118 -3.65 5.25 9.96
CA PHE A 118 -2.61 6.03 9.31
C PHE A 118 -3.10 6.49 7.94
N GLY A 119 -3.31 7.78 7.79
CA GLY A 119 -3.79 8.40 6.54
C GLY A 119 -2.75 8.45 5.44
N ASN A 120 -1.46 8.28 5.77
CA ASN A 120 -0.34 8.33 4.84
C ASN A 120 0.22 6.93 4.58
N ALA A 121 0.37 6.55 3.30
CA ALA A 121 0.88 5.23 2.93
C ALA A 121 2.36 4.99 3.34
N GLN A 122 3.16 6.03 3.61
CA GLN A 122 4.56 5.87 4.08
C GLN A 122 4.67 5.14 5.43
N SER A 123 3.61 5.12 6.23
CA SER A 123 3.54 4.35 7.48
C SER A 123 3.69 2.85 7.28
N GLN A 124 3.47 2.34 6.06
CA GLN A 124 3.71 0.95 5.69
C GLN A 124 5.13 0.46 6.01
N ARG A 125 6.11 1.36 6.08
CA ARG A 125 7.50 1.01 6.40
C ARG A 125 7.67 0.48 7.83
N LEU A 126 6.82 0.90 8.78
CA LEU A 126 6.74 0.31 10.12
C LEU A 126 6.13 -1.09 10.12
N ALA A 127 5.37 -1.42 9.09
CA ALA A 127 4.58 -2.63 9.02
C ALA A 127 5.37 -3.93 9.17
N PHE A 128 6.62 -3.95 8.73
CA PHE A 128 7.44 -5.17 8.69
C PHE A 128 8.43 -5.28 9.85
N LEU A 129 8.19 -4.58 10.94
CA LEU A 129 8.89 -4.80 12.20
C LEU A 129 8.09 -5.77 13.06
N ASP A 130 8.53 -7.02 13.15
CA ASP A 130 8.00 -8.02 14.09
C ASP A 130 6.47 -8.18 13.95
N VAL A 131 6.04 -8.57 12.75
CA VAL A 131 4.63 -8.69 12.35
C VAL A 131 4.04 -9.98 12.92
N GLY A 132 2.87 -9.87 13.54
CA GLY A 132 2.03 -11.02 13.88
C GLY A 132 1.15 -11.43 12.70
N GLN A 133 0.53 -10.44 12.00
CA GLN A 133 -0.39 -10.70 10.89
C GLN A 133 -0.62 -9.45 10.04
N ILE A 134 -0.84 -9.65 8.74
CA ILE A 134 -1.34 -8.63 7.80
C ILE A 134 -2.70 -9.09 7.28
N GLU A 135 -3.71 -8.24 7.39
CA GLU A 135 -5.07 -8.46 6.91
C GLU A 135 -5.39 -7.44 5.81
N VAL A 136 -5.89 -7.89 4.66
CA VAL A 136 -6.34 -7.03 3.57
C VAL A 136 -7.85 -7.18 3.44
N LEU A 137 -8.57 -6.14 3.88
CA LEU A 137 -10.02 -6.05 3.79
C LEU A 137 -10.38 -5.36 2.48
N ARG A 138 -11.21 -6.01 1.67
CA ARG A 138 -11.64 -5.49 0.38
C ARG A 138 -13.04 -4.88 0.46
N GLY A 139 -13.24 -3.78 -0.27
CA GLY A 139 -14.49 -3.01 -0.23
C GLY A 139 -14.66 -2.16 1.03
N PRO A 140 -15.66 -1.26 1.06
CA PRO A 140 -15.84 -0.29 2.13
C PRO A 140 -16.03 -0.94 3.51
N GLN A 141 -15.38 -0.36 4.52
CA GLN A 141 -15.47 -0.81 5.92
C GLN A 141 -15.91 0.35 6.85
N PRO A 142 -17.07 0.97 6.61
CA PRO A 142 -17.43 2.22 7.29
C PRO A 142 -17.62 2.04 8.79
N THR A 143 -18.33 1.00 9.22
CA THR A 143 -18.67 0.79 10.63
C THR A 143 -17.43 0.55 11.47
N TYR A 144 -16.53 -0.32 11.01
CA TYR A 144 -15.37 -0.76 11.80
C TYR A 144 -14.19 0.22 11.70
N LEU A 145 -13.86 0.66 10.49
CA LEU A 145 -12.65 1.43 10.20
C LEU A 145 -12.94 2.93 9.94
N GLY A 146 -14.16 3.27 9.55
CA GLY A 146 -14.63 4.65 9.47
C GLY A 146 -14.25 5.37 8.19
N LYS A 147 -13.94 6.67 8.32
CA LYS A 147 -13.63 7.57 7.21
C LYS A 147 -12.52 7.01 6.33
N ASN A 148 -12.59 7.31 5.03
CA ASN A 148 -11.56 7.03 4.04
C ASN A 148 -11.34 5.54 3.68
N ALA A 149 -11.90 4.57 4.41
CA ALA A 149 -11.82 3.14 4.08
C ALA A 149 -12.88 2.75 3.02
N ILE A 150 -12.87 3.42 1.86
CA ILE A 150 -13.87 3.25 0.79
C ILE A 150 -13.49 2.21 -0.27
N ALA A 151 -12.20 1.98 -0.50
CA ALA A 151 -11.70 0.91 -1.36
C ALA A 151 -11.47 -0.39 -0.57
N GLY A 152 -11.22 -0.25 0.72
CA GLY A 152 -10.81 -1.29 1.63
C GLY A 152 -9.85 -0.76 2.67
N ALA A 153 -9.07 -1.64 3.30
CA ALA A 153 -8.01 -1.27 4.24
C ALA A 153 -6.97 -2.39 4.36
N ILE A 154 -5.77 -2.04 4.79
CA ILE A 154 -4.77 -2.99 5.26
C ILE A 154 -4.66 -2.84 6.78
N ALA A 155 -4.89 -3.93 7.51
CA ALA A 155 -4.68 -3.97 8.95
C ALA A 155 -3.45 -4.84 9.27
N ILE A 156 -2.55 -4.29 10.08
CA ILE A 156 -1.30 -4.91 10.48
C ILE A 156 -1.35 -5.08 11.99
N VAL A 157 -1.15 -6.29 12.44
CA VAL A 157 -1.10 -6.62 13.86
C VAL A 157 0.34 -6.96 14.21
N GLY A 158 0.93 -6.23 15.14
CA GLY A 158 2.26 -6.53 15.66
C GLY A 158 2.25 -7.76 16.54
N ALA A 159 3.39 -8.48 16.60
CA ALA A 159 3.55 -9.59 17.52
C ALA A 159 3.42 -9.12 18.98
N ARG A 160 2.66 -9.89 19.79
CA ARG A 160 2.38 -9.59 21.19
C ARG A 160 3.43 -10.19 22.13
N PRO A 161 3.59 -9.63 23.35
CA PRO A 161 4.34 -10.29 24.41
C PRO A 161 3.80 -11.69 24.71
N THR A 162 4.71 -12.66 24.87
CA THR A 162 4.39 -14.08 25.07
C THR A 162 4.34 -14.44 26.56
N ALA A 163 3.55 -15.46 26.89
CA ALA A 163 3.50 -16.01 28.26
C ALA A 163 4.73 -16.83 28.62
N GLU A 164 5.42 -17.36 27.63
CA GLU A 164 6.67 -18.10 27.79
C GLU A 164 7.83 -17.32 27.16
N PHE A 165 9.05 -17.58 27.61
CA PHE A 165 10.24 -16.98 27.03
C PHE A 165 10.37 -17.43 25.58
N SER A 166 10.60 -16.47 24.67
CA SER A 166 10.97 -16.74 23.29
C SER A 166 12.00 -15.73 22.81
N ALA A 167 12.88 -16.15 21.94
CA ALA A 167 13.83 -15.29 21.25
C ALA A 167 13.97 -15.74 19.81
N GLU A 168 14.01 -14.79 18.89
CA GLU A 168 14.12 -15.05 17.45
C GLU A 168 15.22 -14.19 16.85
N LEU A 169 15.95 -14.77 15.89
CA LEU A 169 16.95 -14.09 15.07
C LEU A 169 16.80 -14.55 13.62
N ASP A 170 16.56 -13.62 12.72
CA ASP A 170 16.53 -13.84 11.28
C ASP A 170 17.61 -13.00 10.60
N VAL A 171 18.39 -13.61 9.72
CA VAL A 171 19.44 -12.97 8.93
C VAL A 171 19.24 -13.35 7.47
N SER A 172 19.36 -12.39 6.57
CA SER A 172 19.29 -12.67 5.14
C SER A 172 20.27 -11.80 4.35
N TYR A 173 20.73 -12.37 3.24
CA TYR A 173 21.54 -11.68 2.25
C TYR A 173 20.97 -11.94 0.85
N GLU A 174 20.72 -10.87 0.11
CA GLU A 174 20.29 -10.88 -1.29
C GLU A 174 21.49 -10.45 -2.16
N PHE A 175 21.76 -11.19 -3.25
CA PHE A 175 23.04 -11.10 -3.97
C PHE A 175 23.05 -10.03 -5.08
N GLU A 176 21.91 -9.67 -5.67
CA GLU A 176 21.82 -8.77 -6.83
C GLU A 176 21.88 -7.29 -6.40
N ALA A 177 21.05 -6.88 -5.44
CA ALA A 177 21.04 -5.53 -4.89
C ALA A 177 21.96 -5.36 -3.67
N GLY A 178 22.62 -6.43 -3.20
CA GLY A 178 23.47 -6.42 -2.02
C GLY A 178 22.69 -6.14 -0.72
N GLU A 179 21.41 -6.58 -0.64
CA GLU A 179 20.60 -6.34 0.54
C GLU A 179 20.97 -7.26 1.68
N ARG A 180 21.20 -6.69 2.84
CA ARG A 180 21.49 -7.35 4.12
C ARG A 180 20.39 -6.99 5.10
N ALA A 181 19.73 -7.97 5.69
CA ALA A 181 18.72 -7.73 6.71
C ALA A 181 18.98 -8.60 7.94
N ILE A 182 18.80 -7.98 9.10
CA ILE A 182 18.88 -8.64 10.42
C ILE A 182 17.64 -8.23 11.18
N ALA A 183 16.88 -9.21 11.67
CA ALA A 183 15.76 -8.97 12.58
C ALA A 183 15.94 -9.85 13.82
N ALA A 184 15.69 -9.29 15.00
CA ALA A 184 15.76 -10.01 16.24
C ALA A 184 14.62 -9.60 17.18
N SER A 185 14.08 -10.54 17.92
CA SER A 185 13.11 -10.26 18.96
C SER A 185 13.35 -11.12 20.20
N VAL A 186 12.94 -10.59 21.36
CA VAL A 186 12.91 -11.32 22.63
C VAL A 186 11.60 -11.00 23.32
N SER A 187 10.97 -12.02 23.87
CA SER A 187 9.66 -11.90 24.52
C SER A 187 9.56 -12.85 25.71
N GLY A 188 8.74 -12.50 26.71
CA GLY A 188 8.45 -13.38 27.83
C GLY A 188 7.89 -12.65 29.04
N PRO A 189 7.56 -13.42 30.12
CA PRO A 189 7.06 -12.86 31.35
C PRO A 189 8.20 -12.21 32.15
N LEU A 190 7.95 -11.00 32.65
CA LEU A 190 8.80 -10.37 33.67
C LEU A 190 8.35 -10.77 35.09
N ASN A 191 7.07 -11.07 35.25
CA ASN A 191 6.44 -11.68 36.42
C ASN A 191 5.05 -12.22 36.03
N ASP A 192 4.29 -12.72 36.98
CA ASP A 192 2.97 -13.36 36.76
C ASP A 192 1.93 -12.44 36.09
N ARG A 193 2.12 -11.10 36.12
CA ARG A 193 1.19 -10.10 35.60
C ARG A 193 1.76 -9.21 34.53
N VAL A 194 3.05 -9.30 34.24
CA VAL A 194 3.73 -8.43 33.26
C VAL A 194 4.50 -9.24 32.26
N ARG A 195 4.19 -9.08 31.00
CA ARG A 195 4.89 -9.65 29.85
C ARG A 195 5.51 -8.54 29.02
N ALA A 196 6.68 -8.76 28.47
CA ALA A 196 7.39 -7.80 27.66
C ALA A 196 7.86 -8.42 26.35
N ARG A 197 7.93 -7.60 25.29
CA ARG A 197 8.57 -7.95 24.02
C ARG A 197 9.39 -6.77 23.54
N ALA A 198 10.60 -7.07 23.05
CA ALA A 198 11.45 -6.12 22.35
C ALA A 198 11.83 -6.69 20.99
N ALA A 199 11.82 -5.87 19.95
CA ALA A 199 12.20 -6.25 18.60
C ALA A 199 13.03 -5.16 17.93
N ILE A 200 13.96 -5.58 17.07
CA ILE A 200 14.79 -4.70 16.25
C ILE A 200 14.94 -5.30 14.85
N LYS A 201 14.93 -4.43 13.84
CA LYS A 201 15.22 -4.80 12.45
C LYS A 201 16.15 -3.75 11.83
N SER A 202 17.18 -4.22 11.14
CA SER A 202 18.05 -3.37 10.31
C SER A 202 18.14 -3.95 8.91
N THR A 203 18.02 -3.07 7.91
CA THR A 203 18.19 -3.43 6.50
C THR A 203 19.13 -2.43 5.83
N GLU A 204 20.10 -2.95 5.09
CA GLU A 204 20.96 -2.15 4.21
C GLU A 204 20.93 -2.75 2.80
N MET A 205 20.82 -1.91 1.77
CA MET A 205 20.83 -2.27 0.37
C MET A 205 21.76 -1.35 -0.40
N ASP A 206 22.56 -1.91 -1.31
CA ASP A 206 23.53 -1.14 -2.10
C ASP A 206 22.88 -0.53 -3.36
N GLY A 207 21.85 -1.17 -3.94
CA GLY A 207 21.08 -0.72 -5.11
C GLY A 207 21.04 -1.76 -6.23
N TYR A 208 20.10 -1.61 -7.16
CA TYR A 208 19.89 -2.56 -8.27
C TYR A 208 19.82 -1.88 -9.65
N MET A 209 19.77 -0.55 -9.69
CA MET A 209 19.78 0.22 -10.94
C MET A 209 21.12 0.92 -11.11
N LYS A 210 21.75 0.79 -12.28
CA LYS A 210 22.98 1.50 -12.56
C LYS A 210 22.72 2.97 -12.89
N ASN A 211 23.23 3.89 -12.07
CA ASN A 211 23.17 5.32 -12.38
C ASN A 211 24.41 5.79 -13.14
N LEU A 212 24.29 5.92 -14.44
CA LEU A 212 25.37 6.34 -15.35
C LEU A 212 25.80 7.79 -15.12
N GLY A 213 24.93 8.64 -14.56
CA GLY A 213 25.24 10.03 -14.21
C GLY A 213 26.17 10.18 -13.00
N THR A 214 26.19 9.21 -12.09
CA THR A 214 27.00 9.23 -10.85
C THR A 214 27.95 8.05 -10.73
N ASN A 215 27.83 7.06 -11.61
CA ASN A 215 28.53 5.78 -11.58
C ASN A 215 28.35 5.02 -10.25
N ARG A 216 27.12 5.03 -9.74
CA ARG A 216 26.70 4.33 -8.51
C ARG A 216 25.50 3.45 -8.85
N ASP A 217 25.19 2.53 -7.95
CA ASP A 217 23.93 1.81 -8.01
C ASP A 217 22.89 2.54 -7.14
N ASP A 218 21.64 2.59 -7.60
CA ASP A 218 20.50 3.26 -7.00
C ASP A 218 19.32 2.28 -6.83
N PRO A 219 18.43 2.51 -5.87
CA PRO A 219 18.63 3.32 -4.68
C PRO A 219 19.48 2.55 -3.64
N ALA A 220 20.37 3.24 -2.95
CA ALA A 220 20.97 2.71 -1.73
C ALA A 220 20.07 3.03 -0.54
N ILE A 221 19.77 2.03 0.29
CA ILE A 221 18.82 2.14 1.40
C ILE A 221 19.47 1.69 2.70
N LYS A 222 19.15 2.41 3.79
CA LYS A 222 19.42 1.99 5.15
C LYS A 222 18.18 2.20 5.99
N ASP A 223 17.70 1.18 6.66
CA ASP A 223 16.65 1.31 7.65
C ASP A 223 17.05 0.68 9.00
N LEU A 224 16.53 1.26 10.07
CA LEU A 224 16.64 0.74 11.42
C LEU A 224 15.31 0.97 12.12
N ALA A 225 14.66 -0.10 12.53
CA ALA A 225 13.41 -0.06 13.27
C ALA A 225 13.56 -0.79 14.61
N GLY A 226 12.92 -0.25 15.65
CA GLY A 226 12.87 -0.87 16.98
C GLY A 226 11.50 -0.74 17.60
N ARG A 227 11.09 -1.76 18.39
CA ARG A 227 9.83 -1.81 19.12
C ARG A 227 10.06 -2.32 20.54
N ILE A 228 9.38 -1.71 21.50
CA ILE A 228 9.21 -2.24 22.85
C ILE A 228 7.72 -2.27 23.14
N SER A 229 7.23 -3.38 23.68
CA SER A 229 5.85 -3.52 24.11
C SER A 229 5.76 -4.22 25.45
N LEU A 230 4.76 -3.82 26.23
CA LEU A 230 4.42 -4.36 27.54
C LEU A 230 2.95 -4.75 27.55
N GLU A 231 2.63 -5.87 28.13
CA GLU A 231 1.29 -6.31 28.45
C GLU A 231 1.19 -6.53 29.94
N VAL A 232 0.24 -5.87 30.59
CA VAL A 232 0.12 -5.80 32.05
C VAL A 232 -1.30 -6.18 32.46
N ASP A 233 -1.46 -7.24 33.22
CA ASP A 233 -2.72 -7.61 33.85
C ASP A 233 -2.88 -6.76 35.12
N LEU A 234 -3.54 -5.57 34.99
CA LEU A 234 -3.76 -4.62 36.08
C LEU A 234 -4.65 -5.22 37.17
N THR A 235 -5.69 -5.93 36.72
CA THR A 235 -6.55 -6.80 37.56
C THR A 235 -6.82 -8.08 36.75
N ASP A 236 -7.62 -8.98 37.32
CA ASP A 236 -8.02 -10.21 36.63
C ASP A 236 -8.93 -9.92 35.41
N ASP A 237 -9.60 -8.74 35.40
CA ASP A 237 -10.55 -8.33 34.37
C ASP A 237 -10.07 -7.13 33.55
N LEU A 238 -8.92 -6.51 33.87
CA LEU A 238 -8.39 -5.32 33.20
C LEU A 238 -6.95 -5.52 32.79
N GLN A 239 -6.72 -5.47 31.49
CA GLN A 239 -5.40 -5.58 30.87
C GLN A 239 -5.01 -4.26 30.20
N ALA A 240 -3.72 -3.88 30.32
CA ALA A 240 -3.13 -2.78 29.58
C ALA A 240 -2.08 -3.31 28.60
N PHE A 241 -2.11 -2.79 27.38
CA PHE A 241 -1.04 -2.96 26.38
C PHE A 241 -0.42 -1.62 26.05
N ILE A 242 0.88 -1.52 26.18
CA ILE A 242 1.67 -0.31 25.90
C ILE A 242 2.72 -0.66 24.87
N LYS A 243 2.86 0.18 23.85
CA LYS A 243 3.81 -0.02 22.76
C LYS A 243 4.47 1.30 22.39
N TYR A 244 5.77 1.24 22.09
CA TYR A 244 6.52 2.31 21.43
C TYR A 244 7.35 1.73 20.30
N GLU A 245 7.30 2.38 19.14
CA GLU A 245 8.03 2.01 17.92
C GLU A 245 8.74 3.21 17.36
N LYS A 246 9.93 2.98 16.82
CA LYS A 246 10.70 3.97 16.08
C LYS A 246 11.31 3.37 14.82
N LEU A 247 11.24 4.13 13.71
CA LEU A 247 11.93 3.84 12.46
C LEU A 247 12.80 5.02 12.05
N SER A 248 13.99 4.73 11.57
CA SER A 248 14.83 5.64 10.79
C SER A 248 15.10 5.01 9.43
N TYR A 249 14.79 5.71 8.36
CA TYR A 249 14.96 5.27 6.98
C TYR A 249 15.73 6.32 6.20
N GLU A 250 16.82 5.91 5.56
CA GLU A 250 17.64 6.74 4.70
C GLU A 250 17.70 6.11 3.31
N GLN A 251 17.44 6.89 2.27
CA GLN A 251 17.57 6.48 0.87
C GLN A 251 18.46 7.47 0.12
N SER A 252 19.40 6.96 -0.65
CA SER A 252 20.20 7.72 -1.60
C SER A 252 19.96 7.21 -3.02
N GLY A 253 19.69 8.14 -3.96
CA GLY A 253 19.20 7.78 -5.30
C GLY A 253 17.73 7.34 -5.29
N ARG A 254 17.19 7.05 -6.47
CA ARG A 254 15.78 6.65 -6.65
C ARG A 254 15.68 5.49 -7.64
N PHE A 255 14.60 4.76 -7.54
CA PHE A 255 14.23 3.66 -8.46
C PHE A 255 13.42 4.17 -9.67
N THR A 256 13.84 5.31 -10.26
CA THR A 256 13.17 5.93 -11.40
C THR A 256 14.09 5.96 -12.62
N GLN A 257 13.53 5.71 -13.79
CA GLN A 257 14.23 5.67 -15.07
C GLN A 257 13.41 6.39 -16.14
N LEU A 258 14.07 7.12 -17.05
CA LEU A 258 13.44 7.64 -18.28
C LEU A 258 13.15 6.50 -19.25
N LEU A 259 12.00 6.59 -19.90
CA LEU A 259 11.62 5.67 -20.99
C LEU A 259 10.79 6.39 -22.05
N LYS A 260 10.66 5.75 -23.23
CA LYS A 260 9.78 6.22 -24.32
C LYS A 260 10.00 7.69 -24.66
N CYS A 261 11.28 8.13 -24.74
CA CYS A 261 11.63 9.50 -25.12
C CYS A 261 11.38 9.74 -26.60
N LEU A 262 10.77 10.88 -26.93
CA LEU A 262 10.75 11.35 -28.31
C LEU A 262 12.10 11.92 -28.73
N PRO A 263 12.43 11.96 -30.03
CA PRO A 263 13.73 12.46 -30.49
C PRO A 263 14.04 13.89 -30.06
N THR A 264 13.01 14.69 -29.79
CA THR A 264 13.12 16.10 -29.37
C THR A 264 13.16 16.25 -27.84
N ALA A 265 13.09 15.14 -27.07
CA ALA A 265 13.16 15.20 -25.62
C ALA A 265 14.50 15.78 -25.15
N PRO A 266 14.51 16.78 -24.27
CA PRO A 266 15.75 17.35 -23.76
C PRO A 266 16.41 16.35 -22.80
N ARG A 267 17.46 15.70 -23.28
CA ARG A 267 18.27 14.70 -22.59
C ARG A 267 19.69 14.70 -23.12
N ASP A 268 20.58 14.00 -22.43
CA ASP A 268 21.89 13.65 -22.98
C ASP A 268 21.83 12.25 -23.64
N PRO A 269 21.75 12.17 -24.98
CA PRO A 269 21.60 10.88 -25.68
C PRO A 269 22.83 9.98 -25.58
N THR A 270 23.95 10.46 -25.02
CA THR A 270 25.16 9.65 -24.81
C THR A 270 25.08 8.77 -23.58
N VAL A 271 24.18 9.08 -22.65
CA VAL A 271 23.98 8.35 -21.38
C VAL A 271 22.52 8.00 -21.12
N GLU A 272 21.58 8.58 -21.86
CA GLU A 272 20.13 8.41 -21.69
C GLU A 272 19.52 7.86 -22.97
N ASP A 273 19.44 6.54 -23.10
CA ASP A 273 18.85 5.85 -24.26
C ASP A 273 17.34 5.69 -24.19
N CYS A 274 16.75 5.89 -23.00
CA CYS A 274 15.32 5.73 -22.73
C CYS A 274 14.79 4.30 -22.96
N VAL A 275 15.65 3.32 -22.79
CA VAL A 275 15.30 1.90 -22.78
C VAL A 275 14.96 1.47 -21.35
N PHE A 276 13.93 0.66 -21.18
CA PHE A 276 13.53 0.16 -19.87
C PHE A 276 14.38 -1.06 -19.47
N ASP A 277 15.58 -0.82 -18.93
CA ASP A 277 16.63 -1.82 -18.73
C ASP A 277 17.37 -1.70 -17.37
N LEU A 278 16.81 -0.94 -16.42
CA LEU A 278 17.40 -0.64 -15.10
C LEU A 278 18.68 0.23 -15.16
N ASN A 279 18.97 0.87 -16.28
CA ASN A 279 19.96 1.92 -16.35
C ASN A 279 19.28 3.28 -16.24
N ARG A 280 19.79 4.13 -15.38
CA ARG A 280 19.34 5.53 -15.25
C ARG A 280 20.51 6.47 -15.42
N ALA A 281 20.23 7.71 -15.81
CA ALA A 281 21.25 8.75 -15.90
C ALA A 281 20.74 10.00 -15.19
N VAL A 282 20.91 10.05 -13.87
CA VAL A 282 20.45 11.19 -13.05
C VAL A 282 21.60 11.71 -12.21
N ARG A 283 21.80 13.01 -12.27
CA ARG A 283 22.77 13.71 -11.43
C ARG A 283 22.10 14.88 -10.72
N TYR A 284 21.96 14.77 -9.42
CA TYR A 284 21.52 15.87 -8.57
C TYR A 284 22.73 16.68 -8.15
N ASP A 285 22.86 17.90 -8.64
CA ASP A 285 23.89 18.86 -8.22
C ASP A 285 23.19 20.15 -7.75
N PRO A 286 22.99 20.31 -6.44
CA PRO A 286 22.33 21.48 -5.90
C PRO A 286 23.10 22.78 -6.20
N ASN A 287 24.42 22.72 -6.42
CA ASN A 287 25.21 23.89 -6.79
C ASN A 287 24.95 24.40 -8.20
N ALA A 288 24.44 23.52 -9.10
CA ALA A 288 24.01 23.93 -10.43
C ALA A 288 22.76 24.81 -10.41
N PHE A 289 21.94 24.71 -9.35
CA PHE A 289 20.71 25.48 -9.16
C PHE A 289 20.93 26.73 -8.30
N GLN A 290 22.06 26.80 -7.59
CA GLN A 290 22.37 27.93 -6.73
C GLN A 290 23.88 28.13 -6.59
N PRO A 291 24.38 29.35 -6.82
CA PRO A 291 25.74 29.69 -6.45
C PRO A 291 25.94 29.51 -4.93
N ALA A 292 27.16 29.25 -4.53
CA ALA A 292 27.53 29.06 -3.10
C ALA A 292 27.07 30.20 -2.15
N THR A 293 26.77 31.36 -2.72
CA THR A 293 26.30 32.56 -2.00
C THR A 293 24.80 32.62 -1.74
N ASN A 294 24.01 31.73 -2.31
CA ASN A 294 22.54 31.72 -2.15
C ASN A 294 21.99 30.29 -2.01
N PRO A 295 22.12 29.65 -0.85
CA PRO A 295 21.68 28.27 -0.60
C PRO A 295 20.16 28.19 -0.53
N PHE A 296 19.48 27.95 -1.67
CA PHE A 296 18.03 27.82 -1.76
C PHE A 296 17.58 26.37 -1.51
N LEU A 297 18.33 25.39 -2.01
CA LEU A 297 18.05 23.98 -1.80
C LEU A 297 19.02 23.40 -0.75
N PRO A 298 18.57 22.47 0.10
CA PRO A 298 19.44 21.81 1.05
C PRO A 298 20.46 20.93 0.31
N THR A 299 21.69 20.92 0.81
CA THR A 299 22.80 20.16 0.25
C THR A 299 23.30 19.12 1.24
N ARG A 300 23.54 17.90 0.75
CA ARG A 300 24.43 16.93 1.41
C ARG A 300 25.76 16.85 0.64
N GLY A 301 26.48 17.95 0.55
CA GLY A 301 27.82 17.96 -0.05
C GLY A 301 27.89 17.55 -1.53
N GLY A 302 26.88 17.88 -2.37
CA GLY A 302 26.84 17.48 -3.77
C GLY A 302 26.47 16.00 -3.97
N GLY A 303 25.75 15.40 -3.04
CA GLY A 303 25.32 14.01 -3.05
C GLY A 303 24.17 13.71 -4.02
N PRO A 304 23.78 12.44 -4.15
CA PRO A 304 22.62 12.02 -4.93
C PRO A 304 21.31 12.59 -4.38
N GLU A 305 20.22 12.42 -5.15
CA GLU A 305 18.87 12.53 -4.59
C GLU A 305 18.76 11.72 -3.30
N PHE A 306 17.97 12.18 -2.34
CA PHE A 306 17.86 11.48 -1.06
C PHE A 306 16.47 11.61 -0.44
N GLN A 307 16.18 10.71 0.47
CA GLN A 307 15.04 10.78 1.38
C GLN A 307 15.47 10.31 2.77
N ASP A 308 15.17 11.11 3.79
CA ASP A 308 15.31 10.77 5.19
C ASP A 308 13.93 10.76 5.82
N LEU A 309 13.53 9.64 6.40
CA LEU A 309 12.24 9.46 7.04
C LEU A 309 12.45 8.95 8.46
N SER A 310 11.83 9.60 9.43
CA SER A 310 11.73 9.14 10.80
C SER A 310 10.27 8.97 11.18
N LEU A 311 9.93 7.84 11.80
CA LEU A 311 8.60 7.55 12.30
C LEU A 311 8.68 7.18 13.78
N ASP A 312 7.82 7.78 14.60
CA ASP A 312 7.63 7.46 16.01
C ASP A 312 6.14 7.12 16.22
N ASN A 313 5.84 6.02 16.90
CA ASN A 313 4.48 5.59 17.20
C ASN A 313 4.39 5.08 18.64
N ALA A 314 3.55 5.72 19.45
CA ALA A 314 3.25 5.30 20.80
C ALA A 314 1.78 4.93 20.93
N LEU A 315 1.47 3.84 21.63
CA LEU A 315 0.12 3.32 21.79
C LEU A 315 -0.12 2.83 23.21
N LEU A 316 -1.28 3.18 23.73
CA LEU A 316 -1.88 2.61 24.94
C LEU A 316 -3.22 1.97 24.58
N ARG A 317 -3.42 0.71 24.94
CA ARG A 317 -4.71 0.03 24.89
C ARG A 317 -5.07 -0.51 26.26
N LEU A 318 -6.29 -0.28 26.68
CA LEU A 318 -6.88 -0.84 27.89
C LEU A 318 -8.05 -1.72 27.47
N ASP A 319 -8.04 -2.98 27.86
CA ASP A 319 -9.13 -3.93 27.62
C ASP A 319 -9.71 -4.38 28.96
N TRP A 320 -11.00 -4.09 29.17
CA TRP A 320 -11.72 -4.38 30.40
C TRP A 320 -12.88 -5.34 30.13
N ASP A 321 -12.83 -6.49 30.77
CA ASP A 321 -13.91 -7.47 30.80
C ASP A 321 -14.90 -7.12 31.90
N THR A 322 -16.06 -6.60 31.51
CA THR A 322 -17.13 -6.27 32.50
C THR A 322 -18.06 -7.44 32.78
N GLY A 323 -17.79 -8.63 32.22
CA GLY A 323 -18.67 -9.77 32.20
C GLY A 323 -19.67 -9.73 31.02
N PRO A 324 -20.65 -8.81 30.97
CA PRO A 324 -21.62 -8.75 29.85
C PRO A 324 -21.03 -8.10 28.57
N ALA A 325 -19.96 -7.35 28.68
CA ALA A 325 -19.32 -6.67 27.56
C ALA A 325 -17.79 -6.60 27.74
N ALA A 326 -17.06 -6.60 26.64
CA ALA A 326 -15.65 -6.20 26.56
C ALA A 326 -15.59 -4.71 26.19
N VAL A 327 -14.93 -3.91 27.02
CA VAL A 327 -14.74 -2.48 26.81
C VAL A 327 -13.27 -2.24 26.49
N SER A 328 -12.98 -1.60 25.36
CA SER A 328 -11.62 -1.26 24.95
C SER A 328 -11.45 0.24 24.81
N PHE A 329 -10.38 0.78 25.38
CA PHE A 329 -9.92 2.14 25.14
C PHE A 329 -8.57 2.08 24.43
N LEU A 330 -8.43 2.79 23.33
CA LEU A 330 -7.21 2.93 22.54
C LEU A 330 -6.82 4.40 22.47
N ALA A 331 -5.56 4.73 22.77
CA ALA A 331 -4.98 6.04 22.55
C ALA A 331 -3.63 5.89 21.84
N ALA A 332 -3.38 6.71 20.83
CA ALA A 332 -2.14 6.66 20.09
C ALA A 332 -1.63 8.06 19.74
N HIS A 333 -0.30 8.18 19.72
CA HIS A 333 0.43 9.33 19.22
C HIS A 333 1.39 8.86 18.11
N TYR A 334 1.31 9.47 16.95
CA TYR A 334 2.18 9.22 15.80
C TYR A 334 2.86 10.50 15.36
N LYS A 335 4.15 10.41 15.06
CA LYS A 335 4.93 11.48 14.45
C LYS A 335 5.74 10.94 13.27
N GLN A 336 5.71 11.67 12.17
CA GLN A 336 6.52 11.43 10.99
C GLN A 336 7.28 12.71 10.63
N ASP A 337 8.59 12.59 10.43
CA ASP A 337 9.43 13.61 9.84
C ASP A 337 10.02 13.06 8.54
N ASN A 338 9.74 13.71 7.42
CA ASN A 338 10.27 13.34 6.10
C ASN A 338 11.01 14.54 5.51
N PHE A 339 12.25 14.31 5.09
CA PHE A 339 13.05 15.28 4.37
C PHE A 339 13.57 14.65 3.08
N ASN A 340 13.29 15.26 1.95
CA ASN A 340 13.72 14.76 0.66
C ASN A 340 14.29 15.83 -0.26
N ALA A 341 15.14 15.41 -1.19
CA ALA A 341 15.56 16.19 -2.32
C ALA A 341 15.58 15.32 -3.57
N ILE A 342 14.89 15.77 -4.60
CA ILE A 342 14.64 15.00 -5.83
C ILE A 342 14.86 15.83 -7.06
N LYS A 343 15.04 15.13 -8.17
CA LYS A 343 15.14 15.68 -9.51
C LYS A 343 13.97 15.20 -10.36
N PRO A 344 12.86 15.96 -10.40
CA PRO A 344 11.64 15.51 -11.06
C PRO A 344 11.77 15.27 -12.58
N ASP A 345 12.78 15.85 -13.22
CA ASP A 345 13.05 15.65 -14.66
C ASP A 345 13.78 14.33 -14.98
N HIS A 346 14.21 13.58 -13.96
CA HIS A 346 14.82 12.24 -14.06
C HIS A 346 15.96 12.09 -15.07
N ASN A 347 16.75 13.14 -15.31
CA ASN A 347 17.86 13.15 -16.28
C ASN A 347 19.13 13.86 -15.75
N VAL A 348 20.23 13.89 -16.52
CA VAL A 348 21.46 14.58 -16.12
C VAL A 348 21.41 16.09 -16.31
N LEU A 349 20.45 16.62 -17.08
CA LEU A 349 20.31 18.05 -17.29
C LEU A 349 19.79 18.73 -16.04
N GLN A 350 20.37 19.85 -15.64
CA GLN A 350 20.00 20.59 -14.46
C GLN A 350 18.83 21.55 -14.76
N ARG A 351 17.60 21.04 -14.87
CA ARG A 351 16.42 21.85 -15.24
C ARG A 351 15.40 22.02 -14.13
N ASN A 352 15.22 20.97 -13.32
CA ASN A 352 14.25 20.96 -12.24
C ASN A 352 14.87 20.30 -11.00
N ALA A 353 14.73 20.93 -9.86
CA ALA A 353 15.11 20.35 -8.57
C ALA A 353 14.06 20.74 -7.54
N LEU A 354 13.70 19.79 -6.71
CA LEU A 354 12.74 19.94 -5.62
C LEU A 354 13.34 19.40 -4.33
N ALA A 355 13.24 20.16 -3.25
CA ALA A 355 13.54 19.67 -1.91
C ALA A 355 12.46 20.12 -0.94
N GLY A 356 12.15 19.29 0.05
CA GLY A 356 11.11 19.62 1.00
C GLY A 356 11.14 18.80 2.26
N THR A 357 10.43 19.32 3.26
CA THR A 357 10.16 18.65 4.52
C THR A 357 8.66 18.43 4.66
N ASN A 358 8.27 17.34 5.28
CA ASN A 358 6.90 17.06 5.64
C ASN A 358 6.88 16.46 7.04
N GLU A 359 6.37 17.21 8.02
CA GLU A 359 6.11 16.73 9.38
C GLU A 359 4.61 16.42 9.50
N VAL A 360 4.28 15.23 9.97
CA VAL A 360 2.90 14.80 10.28
C VAL A 360 2.83 14.39 11.74
N LYS A 361 1.85 14.90 12.45
CA LYS A 361 1.50 14.48 13.83
C LYS A 361 0.05 14.02 13.83
N LEU A 362 -0.23 12.94 14.53
CA LEU A 362 -1.58 12.39 14.70
C LEU A 362 -1.74 11.95 16.15
N ASP A 363 -2.77 12.47 16.80
CA ASP A 363 -3.26 12.01 18.08
C ASP A 363 -4.65 11.40 17.87
N SER A 364 -4.87 10.16 18.34
CA SER A 364 -6.15 9.48 18.16
C SER A 364 -6.60 8.76 19.42
N GLN A 365 -7.92 8.70 19.63
CA GLN A 365 -8.55 7.98 20.73
C GLN A 365 -9.80 7.24 20.21
N GLU A 366 -10.00 6.02 20.70
CA GLU A 366 -11.19 5.24 20.48
C GLU A 366 -11.65 4.60 21.80
N LEU A 367 -12.93 4.74 22.11
CA LEU A 367 -13.59 3.98 23.18
C LEU A 367 -14.69 3.14 22.54
N ARG A 368 -14.64 1.81 22.76
CA ARG A 368 -15.64 0.90 22.24
C ARG A 368 -16.06 -0.13 23.28
N ALA A 369 -17.28 -0.63 23.12
CA ALA A 369 -17.80 -1.75 23.87
C ALA A 369 -18.40 -2.78 22.90
N VAL A 370 -18.17 -4.05 23.19
CA VAL A 370 -18.64 -5.20 22.41
C VAL A 370 -19.36 -6.16 23.37
N SER A 371 -20.59 -6.53 23.03
CA SER A 371 -21.34 -7.52 23.82
C SER A 371 -20.61 -8.87 23.82
N LYS A 372 -20.68 -9.54 24.98
CA LYS A 372 -20.23 -10.91 25.21
C LYS A 372 -21.42 -11.84 25.38
N GLY A 373 -21.23 -13.12 25.14
CA GLY A 373 -22.21 -14.18 25.27
C GLY A 373 -22.85 -14.64 23.95
N ASP A 374 -23.49 -15.81 24.00
CA ASP A 374 -24.01 -16.56 22.84
C ASP A 374 -25.50 -16.29 22.60
N GLY A 375 -26.02 -15.15 23.07
CA GLY A 375 -27.41 -14.77 22.86
C GLY A 375 -27.72 -14.41 21.41
N ALA A 376 -29.03 -14.46 21.07
CA ALA A 376 -29.50 -14.10 19.74
C ALA A 376 -29.12 -12.65 19.32
N LEU A 377 -28.91 -11.76 20.31
CA LEU A 377 -28.56 -10.36 20.13
C LEU A 377 -27.09 -10.14 20.47
N SER A 378 -26.31 -9.65 19.53
CA SER A 378 -24.97 -9.13 19.77
C SER A 378 -24.85 -7.70 19.25
N TRP A 379 -24.03 -6.88 19.91
CA TRP A 379 -23.86 -5.49 19.54
C TRP A 379 -22.41 -5.02 19.73
N LEU A 380 -22.07 -3.97 19.02
CA LEU A 380 -20.84 -3.20 19.15
C LEU A 380 -21.21 -1.73 19.09
N ALA A 381 -20.60 -0.89 19.91
CA ALA A 381 -20.76 0.56 19.84
C ALA A 381 -19.46 1.26 20.25
N GLY A 382 -19.20 2.43 19.70
CA GLY A 382 -18.02 3.19 20.07
C GLY A 382 -18.02 4.62 19.57
N VAL A 383 -17.05 5.38 20.07
CA VAL A 383 -16.73 6.74 19.67
C VAL A 383 -15.25 6.82 19.30
N TYR A 384 -14.95 7.67 18.34
CA TYR A 384 -13.59 7.88 17.84
C TYR A 384 -13.32 9.36 17.65
N HIS A 385 -12.11 9.79 18.01
CA HIS A 385 -11.60 11.12 17.77
C HIS A 385 -10.18 11.05 17.25
N ASP A 386 -9.84 11.89 16.28
CA ASP A 386 -8.47 12.16 15.88
C ASP A 386 -8.23 13.64 15.61
N GLU A 387 -7.00 14.07 15.88
CA GLU A 387 -6.46 15.34 15.47
C GLU A 387 -5.15 15.10 14.71
N GLN A 388 -5.09 15.56 13.47
CA GLN A 388 -3.90 15.49 12.62
C GLN A 388 -3.41 16.88 12.28
N LYS A 389 -2.10 17.09 12.36
CA LYS A 389 -1.42 18.28 11.88
C LYS A 389 -0.32 17.90 10.92
N GLN A 390 -0.23 18.61 9.79
CA GLN A 390 0.80 18.44 8.77
C GLN A 390 1.43 19.79 8.46
N ASP A 391 2.74 19.89 8.61
CA ASP A 391 3.55 21.04 8.25
C ASP A 391 4.47 20.64 7.09
N THR A 392 4.30 21.29 5.93
CA THR A 392 5.08 21.00 4.71
C THR A 392 5.86 22.24 4.29
N SER A 393 7.11 22.05 3.90
CA SER A 393 7.87 23.07 3.16
C SER A 393 8.41 22.45 1.87
N ALA A 394 8.30 23.20 0.76
CA ALA A 394 8.81 22.78 -0.53
C ALA A 394 9.55 23.93 -1.21
N ARG A 395 10.73 23.64 -1.71
CA ARG A 395 11.54 24.54 -2.51
C ARG A 395 11.78 23.91 -3.86
N GLN A 396 11.35 24.58 -4.91
CA GLN A 396 11.52 24.09 -6.26
C GLN A 396 12.24 25.13 -7.11
N VAL A 397 13.15 24.66 -7.95
CA VAL A 397 13.85 25.48 -8.95
C VAL A 397 13.57 24.94 -10.32
N LEU A 398 13.02 25.76 -11.21
CA LEU A 398 12.73 25.47 -12.60
C LEU A 398 13.57 26.40 -13.47
N LEU A 399 14.65 25.90 -14.12
CA LEU A 399 15.57 26.74 -14.85
C LEU A 399 15.04 27.08 -16.24
N ALA A 400 14.82 26.15 -17.11
CA ALA A 400 14.35 26.40 -18.47
C ALA A 400 13.13 25.53 -18.81
N PRO A 401 12.10 26.06 -19.48
CA PRO A 401 11.98 27.43 -20.00
C PRO A 401 11.46 28.49 -19.01
N MET A 402 11.02 28.09 -17.81
CA MET A 402 10.29 28.98 -16.87
C MET A 402 11.19 29.97 -16.14
N ALA A 403 12.45 29.62 -15.84
CA ALA A 403 13.43 30.46 -15.14
C ALA A 403 12.88 31.05 -13.80
N MET A 404 12.30 30.20 -12.97
CA MET A 404 11.67 30.59 -11.72
C MET A 404 12.01 29.62 -10.59
N ALA A 405 11.82 30.09 -9.37
CA ALA A 405 11.90 29.24 -8.19
C ALA A 405 10.77 29.58 -7.22
N THR A 406 10.37 28.59 -6.44
CA THR A 406 9.32 28.73 -5.42
C THR A 406 9.82 28.29 -4.06
N ASP A 407 9.44 29.01 -3.00
CA ASP A 407 9.56 28.58 -1.61
C ASP A 407 8.16 28.61 -1.03
N SER A 408 7.60 27.43 -0.73
CA SER A 408 6.27 27.28 -0.20
C SER A 408 6.29 26.64 1.17
N ARG A 409 5.39 27.08 2.03
CA ARG A 409 5.15 26.51 3.36
C ARG A 409 3.64 26.38 3.55
N SER A 410 3.21 25.20 3.88
CA SER A 410 1.82 24.95 4.20
C SER A 410 1.68 24.23 5.54
N THR A 411 0.63 24.62 6.25
CA THR A 411 0.16 23.93 7.45
C THR A 411 -1.26 23.48 7.20
N GLN A 412 -1.53 22.19 7.39
CA GLN A 412 -2.89 21.63 7.39
C GLN A 412 -3.19 21.06 8.77
N SER A 413 -4.45 21.24 9.20
CA SER A 413 -5.00 20.57 10.38
C SER A 413 -6.30 19.85 9.98
N ALA A 414 -6.50 18.67 10.53
CA ALA A 414 -7.74 17.91 10.36
C ALA A 414 -8.18 17.38 11.72
N GLU A 415 -9.43 17.56 12.06
CA GLU A 415 -10.06 17.02 13.25
C GLU A 415 -11.25 16.15 12.85
N THR A 416 -11.36 14.96 13.47
CA THR A 416 -12.44 14.02 13.19
C THR A 416 -13.12 13.58 14.46
N TRP A 417 -14.46 13.60 14.44
CA TRP A 417 -15.32 12.96 15.42
C TRP A 417 -16.19 11.92 14.75
N SER A 418 -16.30 10.75 15.35
CA SER A 418 -17.21 9.72 14.87
C SER A 418 -17.87 8.97 16.01
N ALA A 419 -19.12 8.53 15.76
CA ALA A 419 -19.84 7.57 16.58
C ALA A 419 -20.30 6.41 15.69
N PHE A 420 -20.18 5.20 16.16
CA PHE A 420 -20.53 4.01 15.39
C PHE A 420 -21.20 2.95 16.27
N ALA A 421 -22.09 2.20 15.65
CA ALA A 421 -22.74 1.06 16.28
C ALA A 421 -23.06 -0.03 15.26
N GLU A 422 -23.08 -1.26 15.70
CA GLU A 422 -23.58 -2.42 14.99
C GLU A 422 -24.46 -3.25 15.92
N VAL A 423 -25.57 -3.73 15.39
CA VAL A 423 -26.43 -4.72 16.06
C VAL A 423 -26.56 -5.92 15.13
N ALA A 424 -26.32 -7.10 15.64
CA ALA A 424 -26.57 -8.35 14.95
C ALA A 424 -27.62 -9.17 15.73
N TYR A 425 -28.56 -9.71 14.98
CA TYR A 425 -29.63 -10.55 15.51
C TYR A 425 -29.71 -11.89 14.77
N ALA A 426 -29.54 -12.96 15.52
CA ALA A 426 -29.72 -14.33 15.04
C ALA A 426 -31.21 -14.69 15.09
N PHE A 427 -31.87 -14.72 13.93
CA PHE A 427 -33.28 -15.15 13.81
C PHE A 427 -33.42 -16.64 14.04
N THR A 428 -32.42 -17.39 13.64
CA THR A 428 -32.25 -18.83 13.86
C THR A 428 -30.75 -19.10 14.05
N ASP A 429 -30.38 -20.32 14.41
CA ASP A 429 -28.97 -20.73 14.50
C ASP A 429 -28.23 -20.59 13.14
N ALA A 430 -29.00 -20.59 12.04
CA ALA A 430 -28.46 -20.50 10.69
C ALA A 430 -28.55 -19.11 10.04
N LEU A 431 -29.43 -18.21 10.52
CA LEU A 431 -29.71 -16.94 9.87
C LEU A 431 -29.49 -15.76 10.80
N THR A 432 -28.53 -14.91 10.46
CA THR A 432 -28.21 -13.68 11.21
C THR A 432 -28.31 -12.46 10.30
N ALA A 433 -28.88 -11.36 10.80
CA ALA A 433 -28.76 -10.06 10.14
C ALA A 433 -27.96 -9.10 11.03
N ARG A 434 -27.08 -8.32 10.37
CA ARG A 434 -26.29 -7.27 11.01
C ARG A 434 -26.67 -5.92 10.42
N LEU A 435 -26.88 -4.93 11.28
CA LEU A 435 -27.12 -3.55 10.89
C LEU A 435 -26.07 -2.69 11.57
N GLY A 436 -25.20 -2.06 10.80
CA GLY A 436 -24.19 -1.13 11.24
C GLY A 436 -24.50 0.29 10.78
N VAL A 437 -24.06 1.27 11.53
CA VAL A 437 -24.08 2.67 11.15
C VAL A 437 -22.89 3.39 11.76
N ARG A 438 -22.31 4.31 11.00
CA ARG A 438 -21.32 5.27 11.50
C ARG A 438 -21.68 6.67 11.06
N TYR A 439 -21.65 7.60 12.00
CA TYR A 439 -21.63 9.03 11.73
C TYR A 439 -20.21 9.55 11.88
N SER A 440 -19.74 10.31 10.91
CA SER A 440 -18.42 10.97 10.96
C SER A 440 -18.54 12.43 10.57
N GLN A 441 -17.82 13.29 11.29
CA GLN A 441 -17.63 14.70 10.97
C GLN A 441 -16.13 14.96 10.89
N VAL A 442 -15.70 15.60 9.80
CA VAL A 442 -14.30 15.94 9.53
C VAL A 442 -14.20 17.44 9.27
N GLU A 443 -13.39 18.14 10.05
CA GLU A 443 -13.07 19.54 9.86
C GLU A 443 -11.62 19.66 9.40
N LYS A 444 -11.38 20.35 8.29
CA LYS A 444 -10.03 20.59 7.76
C LYS A 444 -9.79 22.07 7.59
N SER A 445 -8.59 22.52 7.94
CA SER A 445 -8.14 23.88 7.67
C SER A 445 -6.72 23.87 7.13
N GLY A 446 -6.38 24.85 6.32
CA GLY A 446 -5.06 24.93 5.73
C GLY A 446 -4.62 26.38 5.49
N VAL A 447 -3.34 26.63 5.66
CA VAL A 447 -2.69 27.90 5.36
C VAL A 447 -1.54 27.64 4.41
N LEU A 448 -1.51 28.34 3.28
CA LEU A 448 -0.40 28.32 2.31
C LEU A 448 0.27 29.70 2.30
N ASN A 449 1.58 29.72 2.49
CA ASN A 449 2.46 30.85 2.25
C ASN A 449 3.42 30.47 1.14
N ALA A 450 3.61 31.31 0.15
CA ALA A 450 4.53 31.04 -0.93
C ALA A 450 5.21 32.31 -1.44
N ASP A 451 6.46 32.17 -1.79
CA ASP A 451 7.26 33.21 -2.45
C ASP A 451 7.67 32.70 -3.83
N LEU A 452 7.43 33.51 -4.83
CA LEU A 452 7.89 33.26 -6.20
C LEU A 452 9.13 34.12 -6.47
N TYR A 453 10.18 33.49 -7.00
CA TYR A 453 11.43 34.14 -7.36
C TYR A 453 11.66 34.05 -8.86
N ARG A 454 12.23 35.11 -9.45
CA ARG A 454 12.79 35.05 -10.80
C ARG A 454 14.19 34.52 -10.74
N VAL A 455 14.55 33.67 -11.70
CA VAL A 455 15.89 33.12 -11.86
C VAL A 455 16.48 33.60 -13.19
N ASN A 456 17.70 34.07 -13.18
CA ASN A 456 18.42 34.40 -14.43
C ASN A 456 18.74 33.09 -15.17
N PRO A 457 18.20 32.84 -16.36
CA PRO A 457 18.37 31.55 -17.08
C PRO A 457 19.80 31.30 -17.53
N THR A 458 20.66 32.33 -17.56
CA THR A 458 22.05 32.20 -17.99
C THR A 458 23.02 31.99 -16.84
N THR A 459 22.77 32.68 -15.71
CA THR A 459 23.67 32.66 -14.56
C THR A 459 23.14 31.85 -13.39
N ASN A 460 21.88 31.37 -13.46
CA ASN A 460 21.15 30.70 -12.38
C ASN A 460 21.07 31.51 -11.07
N LEU A 461 21.26 32.84 -11.16
CA LEU A 461 21.16 33.72 -10.01
C LEU A 461 19.71 34.11 -9.73
N PHE A 462 19.33 34.12 -8.45
CA PHE A 462 18.03 34.66 -8.02
C PHE A 462 18.03 36.18 -8.16
N LEU A 463 17.03 36.70 -8.87
CA LEU A 463 16.88 38.13 -9.16
C LEU A 463 16.02 38.86 -8.10
N GLY A 464 15.70 38.19 -6.98
CA GLY A 464 14.82 38.68 -5.93
C GLY A 464 13.39 38.14 -6.07
N PRO A 465 12.54 38.33 -5.02
CA PRO A 465 11.15 37.89 -5.07
C PRO A 465 10.42 38.60 -6.21
N ALA A 466 9.76 37.83 -7.06
CA ALA A 466 8.95 38.38 -8.15
C ALA A 466 7.61 38.92 -7.62
N LEU A 467 6.97 38.15 -6.75
CA LEU A 467 5.71 38.50 -6.08
C LEU A 467 5.60 37.60 -4.82
N PRO A 468 5.31 38.16 -3.64
CA PRO A 468 4.81 37.37 -2.53
C PRO A 468 3.40 36.89 -2.90
N ILE A 469 3.14 35.58 -2.78
CA ILE A 469 1.77 35.07 -2.80
C ILE A 469 1.23 35.35 -1.40
N LEU A 470 0.15 36.14 -1.33
CA LEU A 470 -0.48 36.44 -0.04
C LEU A 470 -0.86 35.15 0.67
N PRO A 471 -0.76 35.07 2.02
CA PRO A 471 -1.17 33.89 2.74
C PRO A 471 -2.62 33.54 2.42
N LEU A 472 -2.80 32.32 1.90
CA LEU A 472 -4.11 31.78 1.58
C LEU A 472 -4.55 30.90 2.75
N THR A 473 -5.71 31.22 3.32
CA THR A 473 -6.33 30.42 4.38
C THR A 473 -7.62 29.81 3.87
N LEU A 474 -7.75 28.50 3.99
CA LEU A 474 -8.90 27.73 3.56
C LEU A 474 -9.38 26.84 4.71
N SER A 475 -10.69 26.59 4.74
CA SER A 475 -11.28 25.64 5.68
C SER A 475 -12.48 24.95 5.05
N ARG A 476 -12.76 23.75 5.51
CA ARG A 476 -13.92 22.96 5.10
C ARG A 476 -14.39 22.06 6.21
N LYS A 477 -15.67 21.69 6.14
CA LYS A 477 -16.32 20.76 7.05
C LYS A 477 -17.16 19.81 6.24
N ASP A 478 -16.93 18.52 6.43
CA ASP A 478 -17.66 17.44 5.78
C ASP A 478 -18.26 16.52 6.85
N SER A 479 -19.40 15.90 6.56
CA SER A 479 -20.01 14.91 7.41
C SER A 479 -20.72 13.84 6.61
N SER A 480 -20.77 12.64 7.13
CA SER A 480 -21.48 11.50 6.52
C SER A 480 -22.12 10.61 7.56
N THR A 481 -23.18 9.93 7.13
CA THR A 481 -23.80 8.82 7.86
C THR A 481 -23.77 7.61 6.95
N ASP A 482 -22.97 6.62 7.30
CA ASP A 482 -22.64 5.48 6.46
C ASP A 482 -23.29 4.20 7.04
N PRO A 483 -24.43 3.74 6.47
CA PRO A 483 -25.09 2.52 6.87
C PRO A 483 -24.41 1.28 6.29
N ALA A 484 -24.54 0.16 7.00
CA ALA A 484 -24.11 -1.16 6.56
C ALA A 484 -25.19 -2.19 6.94
N LEU A 485 -25.57 -3.05 5.99
CA LEU A 485 -26.47 -4.17 6.20
C LEU A 485 -25.81 -5.45 5.71
N THR A 486 -25.80 -6.50 6.52
CA THR A 486 -25.28 -7.81 6.14
C THR A 486 -26.26 -8.89 6.57
N LEU A 487 -26.57 -9.81 5.65
CA LEU A 487 -27.30 -11.05 5.91
C LEU A 487 -26.31 -12.21 5.83
N GLU A 488 -26.31 -13.06 6.84
CA GLU A 488 -25.46 -14.25 6.95
C GLU A 488 -26.35 -15.48 7.04
N TRP A 489 -26.07 -16.47 6.20
CA TRP A 489 -26.76 -17.76 6.26
C TRP A 489 -25.73 -18.88 6.38
N ARG A 490 -25.83 -19.64 7.46
CA ARG A 490 -24.99 -20.80 7.82
C ARG A 490 -25.80 -22.08 7.78
N PRO A 491 -25.99 -22.70 6.62
CA PRO A 491 -26.74 -23.96 6.54
C PRO A 491 -26.00 -25.13 7.21
N SER A 492 -24.70 -25.03 7.41
CA SER A 492 -23.87 -25.96 8.18
C SER A 492 -22.68 -25.23 8.81
N ALA A 493 -21.94 -25.90 9.70
CA ALA A 493 -20.73 -25.36 10.30
C ALA A 493 -19.63 -25.03 9.25
N ASP A 494 -19.61 -25.75 8.15
CA ASP A 494 -18.61 -25.65 7.10
C ASP A 494 -18.99 -24.70 5.96
N MET A 495 -20.12 -23.99 6.08
CA MET A 495 -20.63 -23.15 5.00
C MET A 495 -21.23 -21.85 5.53
N LEU A 496 -20.67 -20.73 5.09
CA LEU A 496 -21.22 -19.39 5.27
C LEU A 496 -21.57 -18.80 3.91
N LEU A 497 -22.82 -18.40 3.71
CA LEU A 497 -23.25 -17.53 2.62
C LEU A 497 -23.60 -16.15 3.17
N TYR A 498 -23.28 -15.09 2.42
CA TYR A 498 -23.61 -13.74 2.85
C TYR A 498 -23.97 -12.81 1.69
N ALA A 499 -24.74 -11.79 2.02
CA ALA A 499 -24.99 -10.65 1.15
C ALA A 499 -24.93 -9.36 1.99
N SER A 500 -24.25 -8.35 1.45
CA SER A 500 -24.09 -7.07 2.16
C SER A 500 -24.30 -5.87 1.26
N TYR A 501 -24.83 -4.80 1.87
CA TYR A 501 -24.86 -3.46 1.34
C TYR A 501 -24.14 -2.53 2.28
N ARG A 502 -23.25 -1.67 1.76
CA ARG A 502 -22.48 -0.71 2.57
C ARG A 502 -22.37 0.61 1.83
N GLU A 503 -22.48 1.71 2.56
CA GLU A 503 -22.07 3.02 2.07
C GLU A 503 -20.77 3.44 2.75
N GLY A 504 -19.94 4.20 2.06
CA GLY A 504 -18.67 4.68 2.60
C GLY A 504 -18.40 6.10 2.12
N PHE A 505 -17.60 6.80 2.88
CA PHE A 505 -17.31 8.21 2.71
C PHE A 505 -15.80 8.46 2.84
N LYS A 506 -15.28 9.30 1.94
CA LYS A 506 -13.96 9.91 2.07
C LYS A 506 -14.11 11.42 2.08
N ALA A 507 -13.58 12.07 3.11
CA ALA A 507 -13.67 13.51 3.26
C ALA A 507 -13.02 14.24 2.07
N GLY A 508 -13.55 15.40 1.74
CA GLY A 508 -12.89 16.33 0.84
C GLY A 508 -11.60 16.87 1.47
N GLY A 509 -10.88 17.69 0.72
CA GLY A 509 -9.61 18.21 1.19
C GLY A 509 -9.26 19.56 0.61
N ILE A 510 -8.06 19.99 0.99
CA ILE A 510 -7.46 21.24 0.55
C ILE A 510 -6.12 20.84 -0.09
N ASP A 511 -5.97 21.15 -1.36
CA ASP A 511 -4.73 20.95 -2.11
C ASP A 511 -3.84 22.17 -1.91
N LEU A 512 -2.80 22.03 -1.08
CA LEU A 512 -1.84 23.11 -0.79
C LEU A 512 -0.53 22.94 -1.55
N ASP A 513 -0.44 22.01 -2.49
CA ASP A 513 0.66 21.98 -3.45
C ASP A 513 0.54 23.20 -4.38
N LEU A 514 1.64 23.95 -4.52
CA LEU A 514 1.66 25.14 -5.38
C LEU A 514 1.43 24.75 -6.84
N ASN A 515 0.17 24.81 -7.23
CA ASN A 515 -0.22 24.81 -8.63
C ASN A 515 -0.36 26.27 -9.10
N THR A 516 0.44 26.66 -10.08
CA THR A 516 0.40 27.99 -10.68
C THR A 516 -0.93 28.29 -11.42
N ASP A 517 -1.82 27.33 -11.50
CA ASP A 517 -2.99 27.34 -12.37
C ASP A 517 -4.29 27.74 -11.68
N VAL A 518 -4.36 28.76 -10.89
CA VAL A 518 -5.62 29.34 -10.38
C VAL A 518 -6.03 28.95 -8.96
N VAL A 519 -5.97 29.93 -8.10
CA VAL A 519 -6.38 29.94 -6.69
C VAL A 519 -7.85 29.49 -6.44
N ALA A 520 -8.67 29.33 -7.48
CA ALA A 520 -10.11 29.05 -7.31
C ALA A 520 -10.46 27.60 -6.97
N ASP A 521 -9.56 26.62 -7.22
CA ASP A 521 -9.86 25.19 -7.15
C ASP A 521 -8.96 24.40 -6.18
N LEU A 522 -8.48 25.03 -5.10
CA LEU A 522 -7.65 24.33 -4.10
C LEU A 522 -8.46 23.43 -3.13
N GLN A 523 -9.79 23.42 -3.25
CA GLN A 523 -10.65 22.53 -2.47
C GLN A 523 -11.29 21.48 -3.38
N PHE A 524 -11.20 20.21 -2.97
CA PHE A 524 -11.89 19.12 -3.64
C PHE A 524 -13.00 18.55 -2.75
N ARG A 525 -14.08 18.06 -3.41
CA ARG A 525 -15.29 17.57 -2.74
C ARG A 525 -15.07 16.20 -2.10
N PRO A 526 -15.94 15.82 -1.12
CA PRO A 526 -15.99 14.46 -0.62
C PRO A 526 -16.30 13.46 -1.72
N GLU A 527 -15.86 12.24 -1.51
CA GLU A 527 -16.13 11.07 -2.32
C GLU A 527 -17.04 10.10 -1.55
N GLY A 528 -18.01 9.50 -2.24
CA GLY A 528 -18.94 8.53 -1.66
C GLY A 528 -18.99 7.26 -2.45
N VAL A 529 -19.31 6.13 -1.78
CA VAL A 529 -19.51 4.84 -2.42
C VAL A 529 -20.77 4.15 -1.95
N LYS A 530 -21.50 3.52 -2.88
CA LYS A 530 -22.57 2.54 -2.63
C LYS A 530 -22.10 1.19 -3.13
N TYR A 531 -22.04 0.23 -2.22
CA TYR A 531 -21.35 -1.02 -2.43
C TYR A 531 -22.21 -2.24 -2.11
N TRP A 532 -22.24 -3.20 -3.01
CA TRP A 532 -22.90 -4.49 -2.86
C TRP A 532 -21.89 -5.61 -2.95
N GLU A 533 -21.98 -6.58 -2.06
CA GLU A 533 -21.15 -7.78 -2.09
C GLU A 533 -21.99 -8.98 -1.70
N GLY A 534 -21.83 -10.08 -2.43
CA GLY A 534 -22.37 -11.39 -2.07
C GLY A 534 -21.27 -12.42 -2.15
N GLY A 535 -21.19 -13.32 -1.21
CA GLY A 535 -20.14 -14.33 -1.17
C GLY A 535 -20.50 -15.61 -0.45
N GLY A 536 -19.59 -16.56 -0.53
CA GLY A 536 -19.65 -17.84 0.15
C GLY A 536 -18.28 -18.26 0.64
N LYS A 537 -18.24 -18.82 1.84
CA LYS A 537 -17.06 -19.42 2.45
C LYS A 537 -17.36 -20.87 2.77
N PHE A 538 -16.48 -21.75 2.33
CA PHE A 538 -16.69 -23.18 2.36
C PHE A 538 -15.46 -23.88 2.91
N THR A 539 -15.68 -24.83 3.80
CA THR A 539 -14.67 -25.75 4.30
C THR A 539 -15.05 -27.16 3.87
N PHE A 540 -14.10 -27.93 3.35
CA PHE A 540 -14.33 -29.25 2.82
C PHE A 540 -13.28 -30.24 3.35
N LEU A 541 -13.57 -31.53 3.19
CA LEU A 541 -12.61 -32.62 3.48
C LEU A 541 -12.06 -32.54 4.90
N ASP A 542 -12.94 -32.37 5.88
CA ASP A 542 -12.59 -32.26 7.30
C ASP A 542 -11.53 -31.14 7.60
N GLY A 543 -11.72 -29.97 6.96
CA GLY A 543 -10.84 -28.81 7.14
C GLY A 543 -9.58 -28.79 6.25
N ARG A 544 -9.39 -29.78 5.39
CA ARG A 544 -8.23 -29.84 4.46
C ARG A 544 -8.34 -28.94 3.24
N ALA A 545 -9.53 -28.51 2.89
CA ALA A 545 -9.78 -27.60 1.79
C ALA A 545 -10.68 -26.46 2.23
N ARG A 546 -10.36 -25.25 1.84
CA ARG A 546 -11.23 -24.09 1.97
C ARG A 546 -11.33 -23.37 0.63
N LEU A 547 -12.50 -22.78 0.39
CA LEU A 547 -12.77 -21.98 -0.78
C LEU A 547 -13.65 -20.79 -0.40
N ASN A 548 -13.20 -19.61 -0.71
CA ASN A 548 -13.94 -18.36 -0.55
C ASN A 548 -14.22 -17.76 -1.92
N VAL A 549 -15.45 -17.34 -2.16
CA VAL A 549 -15.87 -16.69 -3.40
C VAL A 549 -16.63 -15.42 -3.04
N ALA A 550 -16.35 -14.33 -3.72
CA ALA A 550 -17.09 -13.08 -3.58
C ALA A 550 -17.37 -12.46 -4.94
N ALA A 551 -18.59 -11.94 -5.12
CA ALA A 551 -18.96 -11.08 -6.23
C ALA A 551 -19.35 -9.72 -5.68
N PHE A 552 -18.86 -8.65 -6.32
CA PHE A 552 -19.01 -7.30 -5.80
C PHE A 552 -19.34 -6.29 -6.88
N ARG A 553 -19.95 -5.16 -6.46
CA ARG A 553 -20.14 -3.97 -7.28
C ARG A 553 -20.17 -2.72 -6.40
N GLY A 554 -19.22 -1.82 -6.64
CA GLY A 554 -19.14 -0.49 -6.06
C GLY A 554 -19.45 0.59 -7.11
N ASN A 555 -20.29 1.55 -6.75
CA ASN A 555 -20.51 2.76 -7.52
C ASN A 555 -19.99 3.93 -6.69
N TYR A 556 -18.98 4.61 -7.23
CA TYR A 556 -18.28 5.73 -6.59
C TYR A 556 -18.75 7.01 -7.25
N ASP A 557 -19.15 7.99 -6.45
CA ASP A 557 -19.49 9.33 -6.87
C ASP A 557 -18.38 10.29 -6.44
N ASP A 558 -17.99 11.23 -7.34
CA ASP A 558 -16.96 12.25 -7.10
C ASP A 558 -15.57 11.65 -6.71
N LEU A 559 -15.17 10.54 -7.33
CA LEU A 559 -13.85 9.90 -7.04
C LEU A 559 -12.73 10.94 -7.10
N GLN A 560 -11.94 11.00 -6.04
CA GLN A 560 -10.80 11.91 -5.96
C GLN A 560 -9.62 11.27 -6.69
N VAL A 561 -9.12 11.94 -7.73
CA VAL A 561 -7.98 11.48 -8.53
C VAL A 561 -6.88 12.52 -8.52
N THR A 562 -5.64 12.08 -8.57
CA THR A 562 -4.45 12.94 -8.63
C THR A 562 -3.98 13.08 -10.07
N GLN A 563 -3.72 14.29 -10.51
CA GLN A 563 -3.15 14.60 -11.82
C GLN A 563 -1.77 15.22 -11.66
N LEU A 564 -0.82 14.80 -12.50
CA LEU A 564 0.53 15.37 -12.54
C LEU A 564 0.60 16.47 -13.58
N ASN A 565 0.99 17.68 -13.17
CA ASN A 565 1.36 18.75 -14.10
C ASN A 565 2.76 18.43 -14.67
N ALA A 566 2.84 18.09 -15.95
CA ALA A 566 4.10 17.71 -16.59
C ALA A 566 5.09 18.89 -16.82
N GLU A 567 4.67 20.14 -16.62
CA GLU A 567 5.57 21.29 -16.71
C GLU A 567 6.26 21.57 -15.38
N THR A 568 5.53 21.52 -14.28
CA THR A 568 6.03 21.86 -12.95
C THR A 568 6.47 20.62 -12.16
N GLY A 569 5.85 19.45 -12.40
CA GLY A 569 6.05 18.25 -11.62
C GLY A 569 5.19 18.20 -10.35
N ASN A 570 4.27 19.14 -10.18
CA ASN A 570 3.36 19.18 -9.05
C ASN A 570 2.10 18.35 -9.30
N PHE A 571 1.50 17.85 -8.23
CA PHE A 571 0.25 17.11 -8.29
C PHE A 571 -0.93 18.02 -7.98
N ARG A 572 -2.08 17.72 -8.58
CA ARG A 572 -3.36 18.36 -8.31
C ARG A 572 -4.42 17.30 -8.04
N VAL A 573 -5.27 17.52 -7.03
CA VAL A 573 -6.40 16.65 -6.74
C VAL A 573 -7.67 17.19 -7.42
N LEU A 574 -8.35 16.32 -8.14
CA LEU A 574 -9.64 16.62 -8.78
C LEU A 574 -10.68 15.57 -8.40
N ASN A 575 -11.96 15.94 -8.53
CA ASN A 575 -13.03 14.96 -8.45
C ASN A 575 -13.34 14.45 -9.88
N ALA A 576 -13.01 13.20 -10.16
CA ALA A 576 -13.56 12.47 -11.31
C ALA A 576 -15.08 12.35 -11.12
N GLY A 577 -15.83 12.19 -12.18
CA GLY A 577 -17.28 12.08 -12.09
C GLY A 577 -17.71 10.81 -11.33
N LYS A 578 -18.10 9.76 -12.08
CA LYS A 578 -18.56 8.50 -11.51
C LYS A 578 -17.66 7.35 -11.93
N VAL A 579 -17.37 6.46 -10.99
CA VAL A 579 -16.63 5.21 -11.25
C VAL A 579 -17.48 4.02 -10.83
N ARG A 580 -17.40 2.95 -11.60
CA ARG A 580 -17.95 1.66 -11.25
C ARG A 580 -16.82 0.63 -11.19
N SER A 581 -16.67 -0.02 -10.04
CA SER A 581 -15.78 -1.17 -9.86
C SER A 581 -16.62 -2.39 -9.52
N GLN A 582 -16.50 -3.47 -10.30
CA GLN A 582 -17.25 -4.72 -10.12
C GLN A 582 -16.37 -5.92 -10.50
N GLY A 583 -16.65 -7.08 -9.93
CA GLY A 583 -15.87 -8.25 -10.23
C GLY A 583 -16.22 -9.48 -9.42
N ILE A 584 -15.42 -10.52 -9.63
CA ILE A 584 -15.51 -11.79 -8.91
C ILE A 584 -14.11 -12.13 -8.39
N GLU A 585 -14.05 -12.56 -7.15
CA GLU A 585 -12.85 -13.03 -6.49
C GLU A 585 -13.01 -14.46 -6.02
N LEU A 586 -11.91 -15.19 -6.06
CA LEU A 586 -11.80 -16.55 -5.57
C LEU A 586 -10.48 -16.67 -4.79
N ASP A 587 -10.57 -17.20 -3.58
CA ASP A 587 -9.44 -17.52 -2.71
C ASP A 587 -9.62 -18.93 -2.18
N GLY A 588 -8.61 -19.78 -2.29
CA GLY A 588 -8.69 -21.16 -1.87
C GLY A 588 -7.35 -21.75 -1.44
N ALA A 589 -7.40 -22.70 -0.51
CA ALA A 589 -6.27 -23.49 -0.10
C ALA A 589 -6.69 -24.98 0.02
N PHE A 590 -5.79 -25.87 -0.36
CA PHE A 590 -6.02 -27.31 -0.32
C PHE A 590 -4.77 -28.06 0.14
N LYS A 591 -4.85 -28.71 1.28
CA LYS A 591 -3.84 -29.66 1.77
C LYS A 591 -4.01 -31.00 1.02
N ALA A 592 -3.33 -31.09 -0.12
CA ALA A 592 -3.45 -32.23 -1.04
C ALA A 592 -2.91 -33.52 -0.42
N THR A 593 -1.84 -33.43 0.36
CA THR A 593 -1.28 -34.50 1.19
C THR A 593 -0.84 -33.90 2.53
N ASP A 594 -0.30 -34.70 3.44
CA ASP A 594 0.30 -34.22 4.70
C ASP A 594 1.49 -33.29 4.47
N TYR A 595 2.06 -33.34 3.26
CA TYR A 595 3.29 -32.66 2.89
C TYR A 595 3.10 -31.54 1.88
N ILE A 596 1.96 -31.45 1.20
CA ILE A 596 1.74 -30.54 0.07
C ILE A 596 0.47 -29.74 0.30
N THR A 597 0.62 -28.43 0.31
CA THR A 597 -0.47 -27.46 0.32
C THR A 597 -0.46 -26.67 -1.00
N LEU A 598 -1.61 -26.54 -1.61
CA LEU A 598 -1.86 -25.72 -2.82
C LEU A 598 -2.68 -24.52 -2.41
N SER A 599 -2.34 -23.33 -2.92
CA SER A 599 -3.13 -22.11 -2.72
C SER A 599 -3.37 -21.41 -4.04
N LEU A 600 -4.56 -20.79 -4.17
CA LEU A 600 -4.98 -20.07 -5.35
C LEU A 600 -5.75 -18.83 -4.94
N ALA A 601 -5.38 -17.68 -5.49
CA ALA A 601 -6.16 -16.45 -5.40
C ALA A 601 -6.33 -15.88 -6.81
N LEU A 602 -7.56 -15.53 -7.20
CA LEU A 602 -7.89 -14.97 -8.52
C LEU A 602 -8.87 -13.83 -8.38
N THR A 603 -8.69 -12.78 -9.17
CA THR A 603 -9.64 -11.68 -9.30
C THR A 603 -9.90 -11.38 -10.78
N LYS A 604 -11.16 -11.42 -11.19
CA LYS A 604 -11.62 -10.82 -12.45
C LYS A 604 -12.27 -9.48 -12.11
N LEU A 605 -11.72 -8.40 -12.65
CA LEU A 605 -12.09 -7.02 -12.34
C LEU A 605 -12.58 -6.26 -13.58
N ASP A 606 -13.64 -5.47 -13.42
CA ASP A 606 -14.08 -4.43 -14.36
C ASP A 606 -14.23 -3.14 -13.55
N SER A 607 -13.25 -2.25 -13.64
CA SER A 607 -13.26 -0.93 -12.99
C SER A 607 -13.15 0.15 -14.05
N THR A 608 -14.24 0.93 -14.24
CA THR A 608 -14.38 1.86 -15.35
C THR A 608 -14.94 3.21 -14.89
N TYR A 609 -14.51 4.28 -15.54
CA TYR A 609 -15.15 5.59 -15.41
C TYR A 609 -16.56 5.53 -16.03
N ALA A 610 -17.59 5.51 -15.20
CA ALA A 610 -18.98 5.55 -15.66
C ALA A 610 -19.35 6.94 -16.25
N SER A 611 -18.67 8.01 -15.77
CA SER A 611 -18.75 9.37 -16.31
C SER A 611 -17.53 10.17 -15.84
N PHE A 612 -16.65 10.58 -16.75
CA PHE A 612 -15.53 11.48 -16.44
C PHE A 612 -15.24 12.38 -17.64
N THR A 613 -15.96 13.45 -17.78
CA THR A 613 -15.74 14.51 -18.78
C THR A 613 -14.83 15.60 -18.20
N GLY A 614 -13.90 16.09 -18.99
CA GLY A 614 -12.96 17.14 -18.57
C GLY A 614 -11.74 16.60 -17.80
N ALA A 615 -11.42 15.31 -17.93
CA ALA A 615 -10.15 14.76 -17.48
C ALA A 615 -8.98 15.44 -18.18
N GLN A 616 -7.80 15.45 -17.55
CA GLN A 616 -6.60 16.01 -18.15
C GLN A 616 -6.26 15.24 -19.45
N CYS A 617 -5.97 15.99 -20.51
CA CYS A 617 -5.38 15.41 -21.71
C CYS A 617 -3.98 14.90 -21.42
N TRP A 618 -3.58 13.78 -22.03
CA TRP A 618 -2.20 13.33 -21.87
C TRP A 618 -1.20 14.30 -22.51
N GLN A 619 -0.02 14.32 -21.99
CA GLN A 619 1.08 15.19 -22.41
C GLN A 619 2.26 14.32 -22.81
N ASN A 620 3.15 14.90 -23.65
CA ASN A 620 4.42 14.28 -24.02
C ASN A 620 4.33 12.88 -24.70
N PRO A 621 3.85 12.78 -25.96
CA PRO A 621 3.39 13.87 -26.83
C PRO A 621 2.01 14.39 -26.43
N ALA A 622 1.74 15.64 -26.72
CA ALA A 622 0.44 16.23 -26.43
C ALA A 622 -0.68 15.52 -27.22
N GLN A 623 -1.76 15.19 -26.52
CA GLN A 623 -2.95 14.61 -27.12
C GLN A 623 -3.60 15.60 -28.09
N THR A 624 -3.89 15.14 -29.29
CA THR A 624 -4.52 15.97 -30.33
C THR A 624 -6.04 16.00 -30.18
N VAL A 625 -6.69 16.96 -30.88
CA VAL A 625 -8.15 17.01 -30.97
C VAL A 625 -8.73 15.73 -31.59
N ALA A 626 -8.04 15.16 -32.58
CA ALA A 626 -8.45 13.90 -33.20
C ALA A 626 -8.38 12.69 -32.22
N GLN A 627 -7.58 12.80 -31.18
CA GLN A 627 -7.43 11.80 -30.11
C GLN A 627 -8.37 12.10 -28.91
N GLY A 628 -9.19 13.15 -28.98
CA GLY A 628 -10.20 13.47 -28.00
C GLY A 628 -9.87 14.59 -27.01
N CYS A 629 -8.72 15.30 -27.15
CA CYS A 629 -8.42 16.48 -26.36
C CYS A 629 -9.10 17.71 -26.94
N VAL A 630 -10.15 18.20 -26.28
CA VAL A 630 -10.97 19.32 -26.76
C VAL A 630 -10.94 20.48 -25.79
N GLN A 631 -11.17 21.69 -26.28
CA GLN A 631 -11.31 22.84 -25.40
C GLN A 631 -12.62 22.70 -24.60
N ILE A 632 -12.52 22.66 -23.26
CA ILE A 632 -13.66 22.53 -22.35
C ILE A 632 -14.02 23.81 -21.64
N GLY A 633 -13.20 24.87 -21.78
CA GLY A 633 -13.45 26.18 -21.16
C GLY A 633 -12.31 27.16 -21.42
N SER A 634 -12.32 28.26 -20.66
CA SER A 634 -11.21 29.21 -20.58
C SER A 634 -11.16 29.84 -19.18
N VAL A 635 -9.95 30.07 -18.67
CA VAL A 635 -9.72 30.77 -17.40
C VAL A 635 -8.81 31.96 -17.67
N GLY A 636 -9.23 33.14 -17.28
CA GLY A 636 -8.49 34.38 -17.56
C GLY A 636 -8.22 34.62 -19.05
N GLY A 637 -9.04 34.06 -19.97
CA GLY A 637 -8.85 34.13 -21.42
C GLY A 637 -7.91 33.04 -21.99
N VAL A 638 -7.32 32.18 -21.16
CA VAL A 638 -6.49 31.07 -21.59
C VAL A 638 -7.38 29.84 -21.81
N PRO A 639 -7.33 29.14 -22.97
CA PRO A 639 -8.09 27.94 -23.22
C PRO A 639 -7.72 26.81 -22.25
N VAL A 640 -8.73 26.15 -21.68
CA VAL A 640 -8.56 24.92 -20.89
C VAL A 640 -8.99 23.73 -21.75
N PHE A 641 -8.14 22.73 -21.83
CA PHE A 641 -8.38 21.51 -22.60
C PHE A 641 -8.64 20.32 -21.67
N GLY A 642 -9.48 19.41 -22.12
CA GLY A 642 -9.81 18.18 -21.41
C GLY A 642 -10.25 17.09 -22.37
N GLN A 643 -10.26 15.86 -21.85
CA GLN A 643 -10.75 14.67 -22.55
C GLN A 643 -11.91 14.02 -21.82
N ASP A 644 -12.63 13.15 -22.51
CA ASP A 644 -13.68 12.30 -21.94
C ASP A 644 -13.14 10.88 -21.74
N LEU A 645 -13.01 10.47 -20.49
CA LEU A 645 -12.59 9.12 -20.08
C LEU A 645 -13.77 8.18 -19.80
N THR A 646 -15.00 8.61 -20.07
CA THR A 646 -16.20 7.76 -19.89
C THR A 646 -16.05 6.43 -20.65
N GLY A 647 -16.23 5.32 -19.93
CA GLY A 647 -16.06 3.96 -20.47
C GLY A 647 -14.63 3.44 -20.52
N LYS A 648 -13.63 4.24 -20.10
CA LYS A 648 -12.23 3.78 -19.96
C LYS A 648 -12.01 3.12 -18.61
N SER A 649 -11.07 2.18 -18.56
CA SER A 649 -10.64 1.56 -17.29
C SER A 649 -9.97 2.58 -16.37
N THR A 650 -10.19 2.43 -15.07
CA THR A 650 -9.45 3.19 -14.05
C THR A 650 -7.99 2.74 -14.02
N SER A 651 -7.14 3.54 -13.38
CA SER A 651 -5.73 3.17 -13.20
C SER A 651 -5.60 2.01 -12.21
N PHE A 652 -4.55 1.18 -12.39
CA PHE A 652 -4.24 0.04 -11.53
C PHE A 652 -5.38 -0.99 -11.43
N ALA A 653 -6.09 -1.19 -12.52
CA ALA A 653 -7.24 -2.10 -12.61
C ALA A 653 -7.04 -3.12 -13.74
N PRO A 654 -6.17 -4.12 -13.56
CA PRO A 654 -6.02 -5.21 -14.51
C PRO A 654 -7.31 -6.03 -14.59
N ASP A 655 -7.67 -6.46 -15.78
CA ASP A 655 -8.88 -7.26 -16.02
C ASP A 655 -8.85 -8.59 -15.27
N LEU A 656 -7.68 -9.26 -15.26
CA LEU A 656 -7.44 -10.50 -14.54
C LEU A 656 -6.11 -10.43 -13.82
N SER A 657 -6.11 -10.81 -12.55
CA SER A 657 -4.88 -11.05 -11.78
C SER A 657 -5.04 -12.27 -10.90
N GLY A 658 -3.93 -12.94 -10.59
CA GLY A 658 -3.99 -14.16 -9.78
C GLY A 658 -2.64 -14.64 -9.31
N THR A 659 -2.66 -15.35 -8.18
CA THR A 659 -1.50 -16.03 -7.60
C THR A 659 -1.84 -17.50 -7.42
N PHE A 660 -0.95 -18.38 -7.83
CA PHE A 660 -0.98 -19.80 -7.50
C PHE A 660 0.30 -20.18 -6.80
N SER A 661 0.21 -20.95 -5.72
CA SER A 661 1.39 -21.44 -4.99
C SER A 661 1.29 -22.89 -4.58
N ILE A 662 2.45 -23.51 -4.46
CA ILE A 662 2.65 -24.87 -3.94
C ILE A 662 3.63 -24.76 -2.77
N ASP A 663 3.25 -25.25 -1.62
CA ASP A 663 4.10 -25.40 -0.45
C ASP A 663 4.30 -26.88 -0.15
N VAL A 664 5.55 -27.27 0.09
CA VAL A 664 5.97 -28.63 0.41
C VAL A 664 6.76 -28.64 1.70
N ARG A 665 6.29 -29.42 2.68
CA ARG A 665 7.00 -29.72 3.90
C ARG A 665 7.16 -31.23 4.03
N TYR A 666 8.40 -31.74 3.93
CA TYR A 666 8.65 -33.16 3.92
C TYR A 666 9.67 -33.53 5.01
N PRO A 667 9.29 -34.36 6.02
CA PRO A 667 10.22 -34.84 7.03
C PRO A 667 11.24 -35.80 6.40
N THR A 668 12.52 -35.44 6.47
CA THR A 668 13.58 -36.20 5.80
C THR A 668 13.93 -37.54 6.52
N GLY A 669 13.46 -37.67 7.75
CA GLY A 669 13.88 -38.79 8.62
C GLY A 669 15.31 -38.69 9.16
N SER A 670 16.01 -37.59 8.84
CA SER A 670 17.37 -37.31 9.32
C SER A 670 17.31 -36.34 10.52
N GLU A 671 18.40 -36.30 11.28
CA GLU A 671 18.56 -35.38 12.42
C GLU A 671 19.81 -34.52 12.28
N LEU A 672 19.71 -33.28 12.76
CA LEU A 672 20.84 -32.35 12.91
C LEU A 672 20.72 -31.64 14.26
N PHE A 673 21.80 -31.58 15.04
CA PHE A 673 21.82 -31.05 16.41
C PHE A 673 20.77 -31.68 17.35
N GLY A 674 20.47 -32.98 17.14
CA GLY A 674 19.46 -33.70 17.91
C GLY A 674 17.99 -33.33 17.59
N LYS A 675 17.76 -32.66 16.47
CA LYS A 675 16.44 -32.25 15.97
C LYS A 675 16.17 -32.95 14.64
N GLY A 676 14.94 -33.41 14.43
CA GLY A 676 14.51 -33.87 13.11
C GLY A 676 14.61 -32.76 12.06
N ILE A 677 14.87 -33.12 10.82
CA ILE A 677 15.00 -32.16 9.70
C ILE A 677 13.83 -32.30 8.75
N ASP A 678 13.17 -31.21 8.43
CA ASP A 678 12.20 -31.10 7.35
C ASP A 678 12.85 -30.44 6.13
N PHE A 679 12.61 -31.00 4.95
CA PHE A 679 12.80 -30.31 3.69
C PHE A 679 11.60 -29.39 3.43
N ARG A 680 11.88 -28.15 3.06
CA ARG A 680 10.88 -27.11 2.74
C ARG A 680 11.09 -26.65 1.32
N ALA A 681 10.03 -26.64 0.52
CA ALA A 681 10.05 -26.06 -0.82
C ALA A 681 8.76 -25.28 -1.06
N MET A 682 8.88 -24.12 -1.65
CA MET A 682 7.75 -23.30 -2.08
C MET A 682 8.00 -22.83 -3.50
N ALA A 683 6.96 -22.79 -4.32
CA ALA A 683 6.95 -22.12 -5.62
C ALA A 683 5.65 -21.37 -5.80
N SER A 684 5.71 -20.17 -6.38
CA SER A 684 4.54 -19.39 -6.72
C SER A 684 4.66 -18.76 -8.11
N VAL A 685 3.51 -18.48 -8.69
CA VAL A 685 3.38 -17.69 -9.90
C VAL A 685 2.32 -16.62 -9.66
N PHE A 686 2.68 -15.39 -9.93
CA PHE A 686 1.76 -14.26 -10.03
C PHE A 686 1.53 -13.89 -11.49
N HIS A 687 0.31 -13.63 -11.87
CA HIS A 687 -0.10 -13.15 -13.19
C HIS A 687 -0.96 -11.91 -13.06
N THR A 688 -0.74 -10.94 -13.94
CA THR A 688 -1.61 -9.78 -14.13
C THR A 688 -1.73 -9.45 -15.61
N ASP A 689 -2.94 -9.07 -16.05
CA ASP A 689 -3.17 -8.45 -17.36
C ASP A 689 -2.57 -7.03 -17.39
N ASP A 690 -2.56 -6.40 -18.57
CA ASP A 690 -2.14 -5.02 -18.74
C ASP A 690 -3.07 -4.03 -18.00
N PHE A 691 -2.49 -2.92 -17.55
CA PHE A 691 -3.23 -1.87 -16.86
C PHE A 691 -2.58 -0.49 -17.05
N ASN A 692 -3.38 0.56 -16.98
CA ASN A 692 -2.88 1.92 -16.94
C ASN A 692 -2.33 2.25 -15.56
N THR A 693 -1.21 2.96 -15.51
CA THR A 693 -0.61 3.41 -14.25
C THR A 693 -0.86 4.89 -13.96
N ASN A 694 -1.44 5.64 -14.92
CA ASN A 694 -1.71 7.07 -14.79
C ASN A 694 -3.18 7.38 -15.03
N PHE A 695 -3.69 8.43 -14.41
CA PHE A 695 -5.10 8.82 -14.43
C PHE A 695 -5.56 9.52 -15.72
N ASP A 696 -4.64 9.91 -16.60
CA ASP A 696 -4.94 10.51 -17.90
C ASP A 696 -5.19 9.47 -19.01
N ALA A 697 -5.07 8.19 -18.67
CA ALA A 697 -5.21 7.06 -19.59
C ALA A 697 -4.34 7.17 -20.86
N ASP A 698 -3.14 7.76 -20.75
CA ASP A 698 -2.17 7.80 -21.82
C ASP A 698 -1.72 6.38 -22.17
N PRO A 699 -1.84 5.94 -23.44
CA PRO A 699 -1.41 4.59 -23.84
C PRO A 699 0.09 4.33 -23.61
N LEU A 700 0.93 5.37 -23.50
CA LEU A 700 2.34 5.24 -23.23
C LEU A 700 2.65 5.02 -21.74
N THR A 701 1.68 5.16 -20.85
CA THR A 701 1.81 4.93 -19.41
C THR A 701 1.20 3.59 -18.95
N ALA A 702 0.86 2.72 -19.89
CA ALA A 702 0.39 1.38 -19.57
C ALA A 702 1.58 0.46 -19.21
N GLN A 703 1.40 -0.31 -18.13
CA GLN A 703 2.21 -1.48 -17.82
C GLN A 703 1.63 -2.66 -18.59
N GLU A 704 2.45 -3.34 -19.39
CA GLU A 704 2.05 -4.57 -20.09
C GLU A 704 1.83 -5.69 -19.08
N GLY A 705 0.91 -6.62 -19.39
CA GLY A 705 0.64 -7.79 -18.56
C GLY A 705 1.89 -8.67 -18.41
N TYR A 706 2.08 -9.24 -17.23
CA TYR A 706 3.29 -10.01 -16.91
C TYR A 706 3.02 -11.20 -15.99
N GLN A 707 4.05 -12.04 -15.84
CA GLN A 707 4.09 -13.14 -14.90
C GLN A 707 5.41 -13.11 -14.14
N LYS A 708 5.36 -13.23 -12.81
CA LYS A 708 6.52 -13.41 -11.94
C LYS A 708 6.48 -14.79 -11.31
N TYR A 709 7.64 -15.41 -11.19
CA TYR A 709 7.80 -16.73 -10.59
C TYR A 709 8.77 -16.61 -9.43
N ASP A 710 8.33 -17.10 -8.27
CA ASP A 710 9.15 -17.15 -7.07
C ASP A 710 9.35 -18.58 -6.62
N ALA A 711 10.49 -18.87 -5.99
CA ALA A 711 10.76 -20.16 -5.40
C ALA A 711 11.61 -20.02 -4.13
N ARG A 712 11.39 -20.94 -3.18
CA ARG A 712 12.17 -21.08 -1.96
C ARG A 712 12.48 -22.55 -1.75
N LEU A 713 13.74 -22.86 -1.41
CA LEU A 713 14.20 -24.21 -1.09
C LEU A 713 14.98 -24.15 0.20
N GLY A 714 14.68 -25.01 1.16
CA GLY A 714 15.35 -24.95 2.45
C GLY A 714 15.25 -26.22 3.28
N LEU A 715 15.91 -26.16 4.41
CA LEU A 715 15.85 -27.12 5.49
C LEU A 715 15.42 -26.38 6.76
N SER A 716 14.64 -27.03 7.59
CA SER A 716 14.29 -26.53 8.91
C SER A 716 14.33 -27.65 9.95
N ALA A 717 14.52 -27.28 11.22
CA ALA A 717 14.21 -28.19 12.29
C ALA A 717 12.71 -28.53 12.29
N SER A 718 12.35 -29.78 12.58
CA SER A 718 10.93 -30.18 12.63
C SER A 718 10.15 -29.48 13.74
N ASP A 719 10.83 -29.00 14.79
CA ASP A 719 10.28 -28.20 15.88
C ASP A 719 10.32 -26.69 15.61
N GLY A 720 10.77 -26.26 14.42
CA GLY A 720 10.84 -24.86 14.03
C GLY A 720 11.98 -24.06 14.65
N SER A 721 12.87 -24.69 15.44
CA SER A 721 13.94 -23.98 16.16
C SER A 721 15.03 -23.38 15.26
N TRP A 722 15.18 -23.80 14.02
CA TRP A 722 16.03 -23.15 13.02
C TRP A 722 15.52 -23.41 11.59
N ASN A 723 15.85 -22.51 10.68
CA ASN A 723 15.64 -22.69 9.25
C ASN A 723 16.82 -22.12 8.45
N LEU A 724 17.09 -22.71 7.29
CA LEU A 724 18.05 -22.24 6.30
C LEU A 724 17.43 -22.39 4.92
N ALA A 725 17.38 -21.32 4.13
CA ALA A 725 16.75 -21.36 2.82
C ALA A 725 17.50 -20.54 1.77
N LEU A 726 17.42 -21.00 0.53
CA LEU A 726 17.69 -20.23 -0.67
C LEU A 726 16.36 -19.67 -1.17
N VAL A 727 16.35 -18.40 -1.51
CA VAL A 727 15.17 -17.66 -1.98
C VAL A 727 15.47 -17.07 -3.34
N GLY A 728 14.58 -17.29 -4.29
CA GLY A 728 14.62 -16.63 -5.59
C GLY A 728 13.28 -15.97 -5.87
N ARG A 729 13.30 -14.70 -6.26
CA ARG A 729 12.12 -13.92 -6.63
C ARG A 729 12.25 -13.43 -8.05
N ASN A 730 11.10 -13.25 -8.72
CA ASN A 730 11.07 -12.81 -10.11
C ASN A 730 12.09 -13.58 -10.98
N LEU A 731 12.09 -14.91 -10.89
CA LEU A 731 13.08 -15.79 -11.51
C LEU A 731 13.24 -15.60 -13.01
N THR A 732 12.18 -15.14 -13.67
CA THR A 732 12.18 -14.80 -15.11
C THR A 732 12.82 -13.46 -15.42
N ASN A 733 13.19 -12.67 -14.40
CA ASN A 733 13.74 -11.32 -14.52
C ASN A 733 12.84 -10.38 -15.33
N GLU A 734 11.54 -10.38 -15.00
CA GLU A 734 10.58 -9.47 -15.62
C GLU A 734 10.80 -8.05 -15.09
N ILE A 735 11.14 -7.10 -15.95
CA ILE A 735 11.30 -5.69 -15.56
C ILE A 735 9.93 -5.03 -15.63
N THR A 736 9.39 -4.71 -14.47
CA THR A 736 8.07 -4.12 -14.32
C THR A 736 8.13 -2.75 -13.64
N SER A 737 7.05 -2.02 -13.74
CA SER A 737 6.90 -0.70 -13.13
C SER A 737 5.56 -0.60 -12.41
N HIS A 738 5.61 -0.11 -11.21
CA HIS A 738 4.38 0.20 -10.48
C HIS A 738 3.81 1.59 -10.81
N TRP A 739 4.56 2.46 -11.49
CA TRP A 739 4.06 3.74 -11.98
C TRP A 739 4.85 4.25 -13.18
N ILE A 740 4.13 4.63 -14.25
CA ILE A 740 4.68 5.29 -15.44
C ILE A 740 3.94 6.60 -15.63
N ALA A 741 4.66 7.70 -15.78
CA ALA A 741 4.06 9.02 -15.95
C ALA A 741 4.88 9.92 -16.88
N ASN A 742 4.36 11.12 -17.14
CA ASN A 742 5.09 12.15 -17.87
C ASN A 742 6.31 12.63 -17.07
N ALA A 743 7.49 12.68 -17.67
CA ALA A 743 8.66 13.24 -17.03
C ALA A 743 8.56 14.77 -17.00
N PRO A 744 8.46 15.39 -15.82
CA PRO A 744 8.34 16.85 -15.70
C PRO A 744 9.57 17.55 -16.26
N SER A 745 9.36 18.66 -16.98
CA SER A 745 10.45 19.48 -17.57
C SER A 745 11.39 18.74 -18.52
N ALA A 746 11.26 17.42 -18.68
CA ALA A 746 12.05 16.62 -19.64
C ALA A 746 11.46 16.65 -21.06
N GLY A 747 10.34 17.31 -21.27
CA GLY A 747 9.61 17.49 -22.52
C GLY A 747 9.59 16.26 -23.42
N GLN A 748 8.41 15.65 -23.61
CA GLN A 748 8.24 14.52 -24.54
C GLN A 748 8.93 13.20 -24.11
N ALA A 749 9.11 12.99 -22.79
CA ALA A 749 9.59 11.73 -22.23
C ALA A 749 8.60 11.20 -21.16
N LYS A 750 8.64 9.91 -20.96
CA LYS A 750 8.01 9.24 -19.80
C LYS A 750 9.10 8.83 -18.83
N PHE A 751 8.74 8.67 -17.55
CA PHE A 751 9.56 7.98 -16.57
C PHE A 751 8.79 6.82 -15.96
N ALA A 752 9.50 5.83 -15.49
CA ALA A 752 8.96 4.71 -14.73
C ALA A 752 9.57 4.66 -13.35
N GLN A 753 8.78 4.30 -12.36
CA GLN A 753 9.25 3.79 -11.10
C GLN A 753 9.32 2.27 -11.20
N THR A 754 10.55 1.75 -11.15
CA THR A 754 10.83 0.34 -11.42
C THR A 754 10.60 -0.51 -10.18
N ASP A 755 10.00 -1.68 -10.37
CA ASP A 755 10.03 -2.75 -9.38
C ASP A 755 11.43 -3.38 -9.34
N ARG A 756 11.68 -4.18 -8.30
CA ARG A 756 12.93 -4.93 -8.21
C ARG A 756 13.01 -5.99 -9.32
N PRO A 757 14.19 -6.16 -9.92
CA PRO A 757 14.45 -7.22 -10.89
C PRO A 757 14.47 -8.59 -10.18
N ARG A 758 15.01 -9.60 -10.86
CA ARG A 758 15.26 -10.91 -10.24
C ARG A 758 16.15 -10.76 -9.00
N GLU A 759 15.78 -11.46 -7.95
CA GLU A 759 16.53 -11.52 -6.70
C GLU A 759 16.90 -12.97 -6.37
N PHE A 760 18.12 -13.19 -5.87
CA PHE A 760 18.54 -14.43 -5.25
C PHE A 760 19.15 -14.15 -3.89
N GLY A 761 18.78 -14.94 -2.90
CA GLY A 761 19.28 -14.71 -1.55
C GLY A 761 19.34 -15.97 -0.72
N ILE A 762 19.97 -15.84 0.44
CA ILE A 762 20.02 -16.85 1.50
C ILE A 762 19.37 -16.26 2.75
N GLN A 763 18.60 -17.06 3.46
CA GLN A 763 17.96 -16.73 4.72
C GLN A 763 18.30 -17.78 5.77
N PHE A 764 18.62 -17.34 6.98
CA PHE A 764 18.83 -18.17 8.15
C PHE A 764 18.05 -17.61 9.32
N GLY A 765 17.29 -18.46 10.00
CA GLY A 765 16.52 -18.11 11.19
C GLY A 765 16.79 -19.08 12.34
N VAL A 766 16.76 -18.57 13.57
CA VAL A 766 16.86 -19.36 14.82
C VAL A 766 15.80 -18.88 15.79
N ARG A 767 15.15 -19.81 16.45
CA ARG A 767 14.11 -19.58 17.47
C ARG A 767 14.41 -20.39 18.73
N PHE A 768 14.22 -19.77 19.91
CA PHE A 768 14.45 -20.33 21.23
C PHE A 768 13.22 -20.28 22.08
#